data_501d6be8e9e0067285dbb374871112e6
#
_entry.id   501d6be8e9e0067285dbb374871112e6
#
_cell.length_a   1.000
_cell.length_b   1.000
_cell.length_c   1.000
_cell.angle_alpha   90.00
_cell.angle_beta   90.00
_cell.angle_gamma   90.00
#
_symmetry.space_group_name_H-M   'P 1'
#
loop_
_entity.id
_entity.type
_entity.pdbx_description
1 polymer ?
#
loop_
_entity_poly.entity_id
_entity_poly.type
_entity_poly.pdbx_seq_one_letter_code
_entity_poly.pdbx_strand_id
1 'polypeptide(L)'
;MEEKIFDISKLADSTYFADNRLPAHSDHHYYANEEEMLNEEMSMRQSLNGLWYFSYAKNLASRIEGFEKADYNCKIWDTIRVPAHIQMEGYGKPQYTNVAYPWDGHEELNEGEIPTENNPIASYVKYFTVPQGWNEVFVSFQGVDSAMALWLNGKFVGYSEDSCTPSEFDLTPYLVEGENKLAVQVYRFSSASWLEDQDFWRFSGIYRDVYLYTKPQVHVDDLFIHATPCNDYKDGKLSIDFKWNNENAKKLAVKLVDNEENVVIDTVQEITGATSVFTADVENVKLWSAEYPNLYKATFTVKDENDNVVEIIPQNIGFREFKMDGNIMKINGKRIVFKGVNRHEFDCYYGRAIPESKIAHDLDIMKLNNINAIRTSHYPNNSKLYELCDIYGFYVIDETNMETHGSWQIRGSVRCDKNTVPNDHPHWHEAVLDRAKSMLERDKNHASIIIWSCGNESYGGKNIYDMSEYFRKADPSRLVHYESICWDRVNEASGKMVLAMPDERRYDGTSDMESQMYTKVAQIKGFLSKYREKPFICCEYTHSMGNSNGGMHKYTDLTDEEPLYQGGFIWDFADQAIWTRDLYGNDVMNYGGDFGDRPCDYNFSGNGIVFADHAPTSKLQEVKFNYQNFTLVPSETGVKIINKSLFTNTSNYDLIIALAKNGKNVWQKKLTADINAGQTGEVAYTLPTFGAGEYVVTASLVLKQATIWANCGHEVAFGQYVFTKEGKADKKAVAPIKVVKSDFNIGVKGEGFSVMFSADRKMLTSYKYNGVELIEEFPKMNFWRAPIDNDNGCGMPFDTAQWKLASMYTKCVDMQVSENGNESATVKYTYELATRPVAHVVVTYTVTGDGVVKVDMDYKKVEGLPAIPDFGMLFTLPVDYDQIKYYGLGPCDNYIDRKEGGKLGIFTTTTQDEIQPYLVPQECGNHCDVRWFEVTDRRGRGVRISSATPFEASALPYNPHELENARHHYDLARPHHTVVRASAGMYGVGGDDSWGAPTLDEYITKNEDKHFSFEFKGI
;
A
#
# COMPACT_ATOMS: atom_id res chain seq x y z
N MET A 1 -52.03 12.30 -3.79
CA MET A 1 -50.92 11.57 -4.44
C MET A 1 -51.18 10.08 -4.20
N GLU A 2 -51.16 9.26 -5.23
CA GLU A 2 -51.14 7.80 -5.04
C GLU A 2 -49.93 7.45 -4.15
N GLU A 3 -50.10 6.57 -3.20
CA GLU A 3 -49.06 6.14 -2.27
C GLU A 3 -48.02 5.36 -3.10
N LYS A 4 -46.80 5.93 -3.29
CA LYS A 4 -45.73 5.32 -4.07
C LYS A 4 -45.19 4.15 -3.23
N ILE A 5 -45.20 2.95 -3.80
CA ILE A 5 -44.69 1.72 -3.18
C ILE A 5 -43.40 1.35 -3.90
N PHE A 6 -42.35 1.01 -3.15
CA PHE A 6 -41.11 0.49 -3.73
C PHE A 6 -41.34 -0.88 -4.37
N ASP A 7 -41.07 -0.98 -5.66
CA ASP A 7 -41.11 -2.24 -6.40
C ASP A 7 -39.71 -2.90 -6.34
N ILE A 8 -39.60 -4.01 -5.65
CA ILE A 8 -38.36 -4.74 -5.44
C ILE A 8 -37.75 -5.29 -6.74
N SER A 9 -38.52 -5.44 -7.82
CA SER A 9 -37.99 -5.84 -9.13
C SER A 9 -37.05 -4.79 -9.73
N LYS A 10 -37.09 -3.56 -9.21
CA LYS A 10 -36.22 -2.46 -9.60
C LYS A 10 -34.75 -2.69 -9.20
N LEU A 11 -34.47 -3.57 -8.25
CA LEU A 11 -33.10 -3.97 -7.91
C LEU A 11 -32.30 -4.56 -9.08
N ALA A 12 -33.00 -5.13 -10.08
CA ALA A 12 -32.39 -5.72 -11.29
C ALA A 12 -32.52 -4.81 -12.52
N ASP A 13 -32.89 -3.55 -12.34
CA ASP A 13 -33.09 -2.58 -13.42
C ASP A 13 -31.96 -1.54 -13.41
N SER A 14 -30.92 -1.72 -14.22
CA SER A 14 -29.77 -0.82 -14.32
C SER A 14 -30.12 0.62 -14.72
N THR A 15 -31.34 0.86 -15.20
CA THR A 15 -31.83 2.22 -15.49
C THR A 15 -32.47 2.91 -14.28
N TYR A 16 -32.68 2.15 -13.16
CA TYR A 16 -33.30 2.63 -11.93
C TYR A 16 -32.31 2.64 -10.77
N PHE A 17 -31.30 3.48 -10.85
CA PHE A 17 -30.24 3.62 -9.85
C PHE A 17 -30.52 4.67 -8.78
N ALA A 18 -31.50 5.55 -8.96
CA ALA A 18 -31.93 6.53 -7.97
C ALA A 18 -33.42 6.89 -8.14
N ASP A 19 -34.11 7.15 -7.02
CA ASP A 19 -35.46 7.67 -6.99
C ASP A 19 -35.60 8.66 -5.82
N ASN A 20 -36.07 9.89 -6.11
CA ASN A 20 -36.17 11.00 -5.17
C ASN A 20 -34.85 11.37 -4.44
N ARG A 21 -33.70 10.84 -4.83
CA ARG A 21 -32.39 11.27 -4.33
C ARG A 21 -32.12 12.69 -4.79
N LEU A 22 -31.65 13.54 -3.88
CA LEU A 22 -31.25 14.89 -4.20
C LEU A 22 -30.02 14.90 -5.13
N PRO A 23 -29.86 15.93 -5.97
CA PRO A 23 -28.66 16.11 -6.77
C PRO A 23 -27.41 16.22 -5.90
N ALA A 24 -26.30 15.63 -6.35
CA ALA A 24 -25.01 15.80 -5.71
C ALA A 24 -24.55 17.26 -5.73
N HIS A 25 -23.84 17.69 -4.69
CA HIS A 25 -23.33 19.04 -4.50
C HIS A 25 -22.00 18.99 -3.75
N SER A 26 -21.30 20.13 -3.66
CA SER A 26 -20.06 20.24 -2.92
C SER A 26 -20.22 19.87 -1.43
N ASP A 27 -19.20 19.26 -0.87
CA ASP A 27 -19.16 18.75 0.53
C ASP A 27 -18.91 19.86 1.58
N HIS A 28 -19.16 21.12 1.23
CA HIS A 28 -18.90 22.27 2.10
C HIS A 28 -19.65 22.19 3.44
N HIS A 29 -18.94 22.50 4.53
CA HIS A 29 -19.54 22.69 5.85
C HIS A 29 -20.13 24.10 5.97
N TYR A 30 -21.23 24.25 6.75
CA TYR A 30 -21.88 25.51 6.99
C TYR A 30 -22.35 25.64 8.44
N TYR A 31 -22.31 26.84 8.98
CA TYR A 31 -22.59 27.15 10.38
C TYR A 31 -23.55 28.32 10.48
N ALA A 32 -24.35 28.35 11.54
CA ALA A 32 -25.32 29.42 11.76
C ALA A 32 -24.64 30.74 12.19
N ASN A 33 -23.47 30.67 12.78
CA ASN A 33 -22.73 31.84 13.32
C ASN A 33 -21.22 31.50 13.49
N GLU A 34 -20.45 32.54 13.82
CA GLU A 34 -19.00 32.44 13.97
C GLU A 34 -18.57 31.56 15.18
N GLU A 35 -19.35 31.54 16.27
CA GLU A 35 -19.06 30.73 17.44
C GLU A 35 -19.16 29.23 17.10
N GLU A 36 -20.19 28.84 16.38
CA GLU A 36 -20.34 27.45 15.88
C GLU A 36 -19.21 27.06 14.94
N MET A 37 -18.84 27.97 14.01
CA MET A 37 -17.73 27.72 13.08
C MET A 37 -16.40 27.52 13.81
N LEU A 38 -16.10 28.35 14.83
CA LEU A 38 -14.85 28.25 15.59
C LEU A 38 -14.77 27.01 16.48
N ASN A 39 -15.93 26.53 16.95
CA ASN A 39 -16.03 25.29 17.74
C ASN A 39 -16.23 24.04 16.90
N GLU A 40 -16.40 24.16 15.58
CA GLU A 40 -16.76 23.09 14.64
C GLU A 40 -18.06 22.35 15.04
N GLU A 41 -19.01 23.05 15.66
CA GLU A 41 -20.29 22.52 16.13
C GLU A 41 -21.44 23.06 15.28
N MET A 42 -22.04 22.20 14.45
CA MET A 42 -23.15 22.56 13.55
C MET A 42 -24.50 22.34 14.22
N SER A 43 -25.18 23.41 14.67
CA SER A 43 -26.55 23.32 15.19
C SER A 43 -27.59 22.88 14.14
N MET A 44 -27.24 23.04 12.86
CA MET A 44 -28.08 22.66 11.71
C MET A 44 -27.85 21.21 11.25
N ARG A 45 -27.11 20.41 12.03
CA ARG A 45 -26.84 19.00 11.76
C ARG A 45 -27.08 18.17 13.02
N GLN A 46 -27.72 17.02 12.88
CA GLN A 46 -27.93 16.05 13.96
C GLN A 46 -27.44 14.67 13.51
N SER A 47 -26.42 14.12 14.18
CA SER A 47 -25.95 12.75 13.90
C SER A 47 -27.03 11.72 14.24
N LEU A 48 -27.21 10.75 13.35
CA LEU A 48 -27.99 9.54 13.57
C LEU A 48 -27.12 8.31 13.85
N ASN A 49 -25.81 8.47 13.92
CA ASN A 49 -24.86 7.38 14.24
C ASN A 49 -25.23 6.72 15.59
N GLY A 50 -24.62 5.58 15.84
CA GLY A 50 -24.83 4.79 17.06
C GLY A 50 -25.70 3.57 16.82
N LEU A 51 -26.52 3.18 17.80
CA LEU A 51 -27.32 1.95 17.69
C LEU A 51 -28.61 2.18 16.91
N TRP A 52 -28.87 1.28 15.95
CA TRP A 52 -30.12 1.19 15.20
C TRP A 52 -30.77 -0.15 15.46
N TYR A 53 -32.10 -0.24 15.50
CA TYR A 53 -32.80 -1.53 15.51
C TYR A 53 -32.56 -2.23 14.18
N PHE A 54 -32.36 -3.55 14.24
CA PHE A 54 -31.81 -4.30 13.12
C PHE A 54 -32.45 -5.68 12.94
N SER A 55 -32.68 -6.06 11.70
CA SER A 55 -33.08 -7.42 11.32
C SER A 55 -32.35 -7.87 10.07
N TYR A 56 -31.76 -9.06 10.13
CA TYR A 56 -31.04 -9.70 9.02
C TYR A 56 -31.91 -10.75 8.34
N ALA A 57 -31.88 -10.76 7.01
CA ALA A 57 -32.47 -11.82 6.20
C ALA A 57 -31.44 -12.34 5.19
N LYS A 58 -31.37 -13.65 4.99
CA LYS A 58 -30.39 -14.27 4.09
C LYS A 58 -30.70 -14.05 2.60
N ASN A 59 -31.93 -13.70 2.26
CA ASN A 59 -32.40 -13.44 0.88
C ASN A 59 -33.72 -12.67 0.87
N LEU A 60 -34.13 -12.26 -0.34
CA LEU A 60 -35.40 -11.53 -0.56
C LEU A 60 -36.64 -12.26 -0.01
N ALA A 61 -36.70 -13.58 -0.13
CA ALA A 61 -37.87 -14.36 0.30
C ALA A 61 -38.02 -14.46 1.82
N SER A 62 -36.93 -14.27 2.56
CA SER A 62 -36.91 -14.39 4.04
C SER A 62 -36.95 -13.05 4.76
N ARG A 63 -37.03 -11.91 4.04
CA ARG A 63 -37.10 -10.57 4.64
C ARG A 63 -38.40 -10.36 5.41
N ILE A 64 -38.37 -9.49 6.39
CA ILE A 64 -39.58 -9.04 7.08
C ILE A 64 -40.30 -8.01 6.19
N GLU A 65 -41.50 -8.32 5.76
CA GLU A 65 -42.34 -7.40 5.00
C GLU A 65 -43.18 -6.52 5.94
N GLY A 66 -43.41 -5.28 5.52
CA GLY A 66 -44.26 -4.34 6.27
C GLY A 66 -43.60 -3.75 7.52
N PHE A 67 -42.31 -4.00 7.74
CA PHE A 67 -41.59 -3.43 8.89
C PHE A 67 -41.47 -1.91 8.84
N GLU A 68 -41.53 -1.33 7.66
CA GLU A 68 -41.50 0.13 7.39
C GLU A 68 -42.77 0.83 7.92
N LYS A 69 -43.89 0.13 8.08
CA LYS A 69 -45.16 0.72 8.54
C LYS A 69 -45.03 1.36 9.90
N ALA A 70 -45.73 2.47 10.10
CA ALA A 70 -45.64 3.28 11.30
C ALA A 70 -46.06 2.51 12.58
N ASP A 71 -47.03 1.59 12.47
CA ASP A 71 -47.56 0.78 13.56
C ASP A 71 -46.78 -0.52 13.82
N TYR A 72 -45.84 -0.89 12.96
CA TYR A 72 -44.99 -2.07 13.17
C TYR A 72 -43.92 -1.80 14.26
N ASN A 73 -43.92 -2.58 15.32
CA ASN A 73 -43.02 -2.40 16.46
C ASN A 73 -41.66 -3.03 16.21
N CYS A 74 -40.68 -2.24 15.78
CA CYS A 74 -39.27 -2.68 15.61
C CYS A 74 -38.43 -2.52 16.89
N LYS A 75 -38.95 -1.93 17.99
CA LYS A 75 -38.19 -1.72 19.23
C LYS A 75 -37.88 -3.02 20.01
N ILE A 76 -38.40 -4.16 19.51
CA ILE A 76 -38.11 -5.50 20.02
C ILE A 76 -37.00 -6.22 19.26
N TRP A 77 -36.50 -5.64 18.19
CA TRP A 77 -35.39 -6.19 17.35
C TRP A 77 -34.07 -6.07 18.08
N ASP A 78 -33.07 -6.81 17.61
CA ASP A 78 -31.66 -6.58 17.96
C ASP A 78 -31.23 -5.19 17.55
N THR A 79 -30.04 -4.79 17.98
CA THR A 79 -29.44 -3.52 17.57
C THR A 79 -28.09 -3.75 16.89
N ILE A 80 -27.78 -2.91 15.92
CA ILE A 80 -26.50 -2.88 15.22
C ILE A 80 -25.90 -1.49 15.30
N ARG A 81 -24.58 -1.39 15.30
CA ARG A 81 -23.85 -0.13 15.22
C ARG A 81 -23.94 0.44 13.80
N VAL A 82 -24.10 1.76 13.69
CA VAL A 82 -23.97 2.55 12.45
C VAL A 82 -23.04 3.73 12.77
N PRO A 83 -21.98 3.95 11.98
CA PRO A 83 -21.57 3.19 10.79
C PRO A 83 -20.91 1.85 11.12
N ALA A 84 -21.19 0.83 10.30
CA ALA A 84 -20.50 -0.46 10.30
C ALA A 84 -20.94 -1.33 9.11
N HIS A 85 -20.08 -2.27 8.72
CA HIS A 85 -20.49 -3.38 7.86
C HIS A 85 -21.19 -4.46 8.67
N ILE A 86 -22.28 -5.02 8.17
CA ILE A 86 -23.04 -6.05 8.90
C ILE A 86 -22.22 -7.30 9.17
N GLN A 87 -21.29 -7.64 8.27
CA GLN A 87 -20.40 -8.80 8.39
C GLN A 87 -19.39 -8.63 9.54
N MET A 88 -18.94 -7.41 9.79
CA MET A 88 -18.05 -7.08 10.91
C MET A 88 -18.78 -7.06 12.26
N GLU A 89 -20.12 -6.92 12.24
CA GLU A 89 -21.00 -7.00 13.41
C GLU A 89 -21.58 -8.42 13.64
N GLY A 90 -21.12 -9.40 12.84
CA GLY A 90 -21.48 -10.81 13.04
C GLY A 90 -22.69 -11.31 12.24
N TYR A 91 -23.20 -10.55 11.29
CA TYR A 91 -24.32 -10.95 10.43
C TYR A 91 -23.82 -11.33 9.02
N GLY A 92 -24.14 -12.54 8.58
CA GLY A 92 -23.62 -13.08 7.31
C GLY A 92 -22.16 -13.48 7.46
N LYS A 93 -21.40 -13.38 6.35
CA LYS A 93 -19.97 -13.72 6.30
C LYS A 93 -19.21 -12.69 5.45
N PRO A 94 -18.03 -12.25 5.89
CA PRO A 94 -17.08 -11.62 4.98
C PRO A 94 -16.77 -12.58 3.83
N GLN A 95 -16.59 -12.05 2.63
CA GLN A 95 -16.21 -12.82 1.45
C GLN A 95 -15.19 -12.01 0.67
N TYR A 96 -14.07 -12.65 0.30
CA TYR A 96 -13.04 -12.02 -0.51
C TYR A 96 -12.96 -12.66 -1.89
N THR A 97 -13.19 -11.86 -2.93
CA THR A 97 -12.97 -12.26 -4.33
C THR A 97 -12.24 -11.15 -5.07
N ASN A 98 -11.32 -11.54 -5.97
CA ASN A 98 -10.63 -10.64 -6.88
C ASN A 98 -11.47 -10.48 -8.17
N VAL A 99 -11.24 -11.30 -9.21
CA VAL A 99 -11.86 -11.16 -10.53
C VAL A 99 -13.30 -11.68 -10.56
N ALA A 100 -13.60 -12.72 -9.78
CA ALA A 100 -14.92 -13.37 -9.83
C ALA A 100 -15.98 -12.57 -9.07
N TYR A 101 -17.14 -12.36 -9.70
CA TYR A 101 -18.29 -11.86 -8.96
C TYR A 101 -18.65 -12.76 -7.75
N PRO A 102 -19.13 -12.19 -6.63
CA PRO A 102 -19.39 -12.95 -5.41
C PRO A 102 -20.39 -14.12 -5.55
N TRP A 103 -21.23 -14.11 -6.57
CA TRP A 103 -22.22 -15.15 -6.87
C TRP A 103 -21.74 -16.20 -7.87
N ASP A 104 -20.52 -16.06 -8.40
CA ASP A 104 -19.99 -17.03 -9.39
C ASP A 104 -19.97 -18.45 -8.82
N GLY A 105 -20.46 -19.40 -9.63
CA GLY A 105 -20.59 -20.80 -9.22
C GLY A 105 -21.79 -21.11 -8.30
N HIS A 106 -22.53 -20.09 -7.83
CA HIS A 106 -23.77 -20.29 -7.04
C HIS A 106 -25.03 -20.10 -7.89
N GLU A 107 -25.10 -18.99 -8.62
CA GLU A 107 -26.22 -18.67 -9.50
C GLU A 107 -25.69 -18.28 -10.89
N GLU A 108 -26.31 -18.77 -11.96
CA GLU A 108 -25.97 -18.40 -13.33
C GLU A 108 -26.80 -17.16 -13.70
N LEU A 109 -26.13 -16.00 -13.77
CA LEU A 109 -26.77 -14.72 -14.02
C LEU A 109 -26.32 -14.14 -15.36
N ASN A 110 -27.26 -13.54 -16.08
CA ASN A 110 -26.95 -12.66 -17.20
C ASN A 110 -26.66 -11.26 -16.69
N GLU A 111 -26.06 -10.45 -17.50
CA GLU A 111 -25.73 -9.04 -17.23
C GLU A 111 -26.97 -8.28 -16.72
N GLY A 112 -26.84 -7.61 -15.59
CA GLY A 112 -27.90 -6.87 -14.91
C GLY A 112 -28.82 -7.70 -13.99
N GLU A 113 -28.84 -9.03 -14.09
CA GLU A 113 -29.59 -9.89 -13.15
C GLU A 113 -28.94 -9.90 -11.77
N ILE A 114 -29.71 -10.20 -10.73
CA ILE A 114 -29.25 -10.26 -9.34
C ILE A 114 -29.47 -11.63 -8.71
N PRO A 115 -28.62 -12.05 -7.76
CA PRO A 115 -28.83 -13.30 -7.02
C PRO A 115 -30.17 -13.31 -6.29
N THR A 116 -30.83 -14.43 -6.30
CA THR A 116 -32.15 -14.59 -5.63
C THR A 116 -32.09 -15.47 -4.39
N GLU A 117 -31.23 -16.48 -4.37
CA GLU A 117 -31.07 -17.40 -3.25
C GLU A 117 -30.11 -16.85 -2.20
N ASN A 118 -29.06 -16.16 -2.64
CA ASN A 118 -27.98 -15.66 -1.80
C ASN A 118 -27.80 -14.14 -1.94
N ASN A 119 -28.85 -13.37 -1.70
CA ASN A 119 -28.83 -11.91 -1.64
C ASN A 119 -29.27 -11.44 -0.26
N PRO A 120 -28.33 -11.31 0.71
CA PRO A 120 -28.66 -10.85 2.07
C PRO A 120 -29.26 -9.46 2.10
N ILE A 121 -30.18 -9.27 3.03
CA ILE A 121 -30.88 -8.01 3.25
C ILE A 121 -30.75 -7.59 4.71
N ALA A 122 -30.43 -6.34 4.91
CA ALA A 122 -30.33 -5.70 6.21
C ALA A 122 -31.45 -4.66 6.36
N SER A 123 -32.36 -4.87 7.31
CA SER A 123 -33.42 -3.92 7.64
C SER A 123 -33.05 -3.16 8.89
N TYR A 124 -32.95 -1.83 8.78
CA TYR A 124 -32.56 -0.91 9.84
C TYR A 124 -33.73 -0.01 10.22
N VAL A 125 -33.86 0.32 11.51
CA VAL A 125 -34.82 1.31 11.98
C VAL A 125 -34.18 2.22 13.01
N LYS A 126 -34.34 3.55 12.78
CA LYS A 126 -33.97 4.60 13.73
C LYS A 126 -35.21 5.40 14.11
N TYR A 127 -35.40 5.62 15.39
CA TYR A 127 -36.40 6.55 15.90
C TYR A 127 -35.68 7.84 16.29
N PHE A 128 -36.23 8.97 15.84
CA PHE A 128 -35.68 10.29 16.10
C PHE A 128 -36.75 11.36 16.29
N THR A 129 -36.39 12.47 16.87
CA THR A 129 -37.18 13.71 16.94
C THR A 129 -36.44 14.81 16.24
N VAL A 130 -37.19 15.63 15.48
CA VAL A 130 -36.63 16.77 14.79
C VAL A 130 -36.29 17.87 15.81
N PRO A 131 -35.09 18.48 15.75
CA PRO A 131 -34.77 19.64 16.60
C PRO A 131 -35.75 20.78 16.43
N GLN A 132 -36.01 21.53 17.49
CA GLN A 132 -36.93 22.65 17.47
C GLN A 132 -36.40 23.75 16.53
N GLY A 133 -37.30 24.28 15.68
CA GLY A 133 -36.96 25.37 14.76
C GLY A 133 -36.53 24.92 13.36
N TRP A 134 -36.38 23.64 13.11
CA TRP A 134 -36.12 23.12 11.77
C TRP A 134 -37.44 23.09 10.96
N ASN A 135 -37.48 23.79 9.82
CA ASN A 135 -38.66 23.84 8.96
C ASN A 135 -38.58 22.84 7.80
N GLU A 136 -37.36 22.58 7.32
CA GLU A 136 -37.04 21.60 6.31
C GLU A 136 -36.06 20.62 6.95
N VAL A 137 -36.16 19.33 6.64
CA VAL A 137 -35.34 18.28 7.20
C VAL A 137 -34.91 17.33 6.09
N PHE A 138 -33.64 17.21 5.95
CA PHE A 138 -32.99 16.30 5.00
C PHE A 138 -32.24 15.21 5.76
N VAL A 139 -32.02 14.07 5.12
CA VAL A 139 -31.13 13.02 5.63
C VAL A 139 -30.02 12.77 4.63
N SER A 140 -28.80 12.60 5.12
CA SER A 140 -27.64 12.22 4.34
C SER A 140 -27.09 10.90 4.84
N PHE A 141 -26.91 9.94 3.92
CA PHE A 141 -26.17 8.70 4.12
C PHE A 141 -24.87 8.84 3.33
N GLN A 142 -23.74 8.90 4.02
CA GLN A 142 -22.44 9.17 3.40
C GLN A 142 -21.84 7.96 2.64
N GLY A 143 -22.36 6.74 2.92
CA GLY A 143 -22.01 5.52 2.20
C GLY A 143 -22.86 4.34 2.66
N VAL A 144 -23.50 3.66 1.69
CA VAL A 144 -24.33 2.47 1.93
C VAL A 144 -24.01 1.43 0.86
N ASP A 145 -23.60 0.25 1.27
CA ASP A 145 -23.18 -0.84 0.39
C ASP A 145 -24.25 -1.94 0.36
N SER A 146 -24.90 -2.22 -0.82
CA SER A 146 -24.70 -1.61 -2.13
C SER A 146 -25.89 -0.76 -2.57
N ALA A 147 -27.12 -1.12 -2.20
CA ALA A 147 -28.34 -0.41 -2.58
C ALA A 147 -29.25 -0.23 -1.37
N MET A 148 -30.00 0.87 -1.34
CA MET A 148 -30.91 1.16 -0.23
C MET A 148 -32.27 1.68 -0.69
N ALA A 149 -33.33 1.22 0.00
CA ALA A 149 -34.66 1.81 -0.05
C ALA A 149 -35.01 2.42 1.31
N LEU A 150 -35.67 3.58 1.30
CA LEU A 150 -35.89 4.43 2.45
C LEU A 150 -37.37 4.75 2.66
N TRP A 151 -37.86 4.63 3.90
CA TRP A 151 -39.22 5.03 4.30
C TRP A 151 -39.18 5.90 5.54
N LEU A 152 -40.09 6.86 5.62
CA LEU A 152 -40.35 7.63 6.83
C LEU A 152 -41.83 7.51 7.22
N ASN A 153 -42.08 7.05 8.45
CA ASN A 153 -43.44 6.88 9.02
C ASN A 153 -44.35 6.01 8.11
N GLY A 154 -43.79 4.99 7.46
CA GLY A 154 -44.48 4.06 6.58
C GLY A 154 -44.64 4.52 5.12
N LYS A 155 -44.19 5.72 4.78
CA LYS A 155 -44.24 6.23 3.40
C LYS A 155 -42.91 6.09 2.73
N PHE A 156 -42.90 5.60 1.49
CA PHE A 156 -41.68 5.48 0.68
C PHE A 156 -41.11 6.89 0.38
N VAL A 157 -39.86 7.09 0.72
CA VAL A 157 -39.09 8.33 0.51
C VAL A 157 -38.29 8.25 -0.78
N GLY A 158 -37.47 7.19 -0.93
CA GLY A 158 -36.61 7.08 -2.10
C GLY A 158 -35.75 5.83 -2.14
N TYR A 159 -34.95 5.75 -3.19
CA TYR A 159 -34.01 4.66 -3.48
C TYR A 159 -32.67 5.22 -3.98
N SER A 160 -31.57 4.54 -3.68
CA SER A 160 -30.25 4.89 -4.21
C SER A 160 -29.36 3.66 -4.33
N GLU A 161 -28.54 3.68 -5.37
CA GLU A 161 -27.35 2.84 -5.57
C GLU A 161 -26.09 3.72 -5.52
N ASP A 162 -24.91 3.19 -5.79
CA ASP A 162 -23.56 3.75 -5.57
C ASP A 162 -23.15 3.77 -4.11
N SER A 163 -22.33 2.77 -3.77
CA SER A 163 -21.93 2.50 -2.38
C SER A 163 -21.06 3.60 -1.76
N CYS A 164 -20.38 4.42 -2.55
CA CYS A 164 -19.24 5.22 -2.09
C CYS A 164 -19.46 6.73 -2.14
N THR A 165 -20.62 7.21 -2.60
CA THR A 165 -20.99 8.62 -2.60
C THR A 165 -22.24 8.89 -1.75
N PRO A 166 -22.47 10.12 -1.26
CA PRO A 166 -23.62 10.42 -0.43
C PRO A 166 -24.96 10.21 -1.14
N SER A 167 -25.92 9.68 -0.39
CA SER A 167 -27.32 9.58 -0.79
C SER A 167 -28.17 10.44 0.12
N GLU A 168 -28.79 11.49 -0.43
CA GLU A 168 -29.52 12.49 0.32
C GLU A 168 -31.00 12.56 -0.09
N PHE A 169 -31.88 12.77 0.90
CA PHE A 169 -33.33 12.79 0.68
C PHE A 169 -34.03 13.88 1.50
N ASP A 170 -35.05 14.49 0.92
CA ASP A 170 -35.95 15.40 1.62
C ASP A 170 -36.98 14.60 2.46
N LEU A 171 -36.91 14.71 3.77
CA LEU A 171 -37.81 14.09 4.72
C LEU A 171 -39.02 14.97 5.08
N THR A 172 -38.96 16.24 4.77
CA THR A 172 -39.95 17.23 5.19
C THR A 172 -41.44 16.82 4.92
N PRO A 173 -41.78 16.30 3.71
CA PRO A 173 -43.16 15.92 3.40
C PRO A 173 -43.71 14.73 4.18
N TYR A 174 -42.84 13.99 4.86
CA TYR A 174 -43.16 12.72 5.52
C TYR A 174 -43.11 12.79 7.04
N LEU A 175 -42.68 13.93 7.61
CA LEU A 175 -42.53 14.14 9.06
C LEU A 175 -43.90 14.10 9.79
N VAL A 176 -43.84 13.67 11.06
CA VAL A 176 -44.94 13.82 12.01
C VAL A 176 -44.45 14.52 13.28
N GLU A 177 -45.36 15.12 14.04
CA GLU A 177 -45.01 15.71 15.35
C GLU A 177 -44.57 14.65 16.34
N GLY A 178 -43.44 14.88 17.01
CA GLY A 178 -42.86 13.97 18.00
C GLY A 178 -41.86 12.97 17.39
N GLU A 179 -41.99 11.68 17.78
CA GLU A 179 -41.06 10.61 17.33
C GLU A 179 -41.36 10.18 15.91
N ASN A 180 -40.38 10.24 15.06
CA ASN A 180 -40.41 9.79 13.67
C ASN A 180 -39.69 8.44 13.55
N LYS A 181 -40.21 7.55 12.68
CA LYS A 181 -39.65 6.23 12.39
C LYS A 181 -38.99 6.24 11.01
N LEU A 182 -37.65 6.25 10.97
CA LEU A 182 -36.87 6.10 9.74
C LEU A 182 -36.58 4.60 9.56
N ALA A 183 -37.04 4.03 8.45
CA ALA A 183 -36.82 2.65 8.09
C ALA A 183 -35.99 2.57 6.81
N VAL A 184 -34.91 1.78 6.82
CA VAL A 184 -33.99 1.57 5.70
C VAL A 184 -33.85 0.10 5.43
N GLN A 185 -33.95 -0.31 4.16
CA GLN A 185 -33.64 -1.67 3.75
C GLN A 185 -32.45 -1.63 2.81
N VAL A 186 -31.35 -2.28 3.23
CA VAL A 186 -30.10 -2.37 2.45
C VAL A 186 -30.02 -3.75 1.82
N TYR A 187 -29.75 -3.77 0.52
CA TYR A 187 -29.60 -4.95 -0.31
C TYR A 187 -28.13 -5.16 -0.63
N ARG A 188 -27.61 -6.37 -0.37
CA ARG A 188 -26.20 -6.66 -0.65
C ARG A 188 -25.90 -6.63 -2.15
N PHE A 189 -26.82 -7.11 -2.96
CA PHE A 189 -26.66 -7.12 -4.42
C PHE A 189 -27.84 -6.47 -5.11
N SER A 190 -27.52 -5.60 -6.06
CA SER A 190 -28.43 -4.93 -7.00
C SER A 190 -27.80 -4.91 -8.39
N SER A 191 -28.44 -4.29 -9.36
CA SER A 191 -27.81 -4.04 -10.68
C SER A 191 -26.48 -3.29 -10.54
N ALA A 192 -26.33 -2.38 -9.56
CA ALA A 192 -25.09 -1.66 -9.27
C ALA A 192 -23.91 -2.59 -9.00
N SER A 193 -24.15 -3.78 -8.41
CA SER A 193 -23.10 -4.74 -8.10
C SER A 193 -22.33 -5.25 -9.32
N TRP A 194 -22.88 -5.10 -10.52
CA TRP A 194 -22.16 -5.35 -11.77
C TRP A 194 -21.12 -4.29 -12.10
N LEU A 195 -21.26 -3.08 -11.54
CA LEU A 195 -20.31 -1.96 -11.68
C LEU A 195 -19.37 -1.83 -10.47
N GLU A 196 -19.57 -2.63 -9.42
CA GLU A 196 -18.83 -2.56 -8.15
C GLU A 196 -18.14 -3.91 -7.85
N ASP A 197 -17.34 -4.39 -8.82
CA ASP A 197 -16.62 -5.66 -8.75
C ASP A 197 -15.15 -5.50 -8.35
N GLN A 198 -14.84 -4.55 -7.47
CA GLN A 198 -13.47 -4.27 -7.01
C GLN A 198 -12.85 -5.51 -6.34
N ASP A 199 -11.52 -5.63 -6.49
CA ASP A 199 -10.71 -6.60 -5.77
C ASP A 199 -10.60 -6.21 -4.28
N PHE A 200 -11.60 -6.61 -3.51
CA PHE A 200 -11.67 -6.32 -2.08
C PHE A 200 -12.66 -7.24 -1.34
N TRP A 201 -12.73 -7.09 -0.02
CA TRP A 201 -13.75 -7.76 0.78
C TRP A 201 -15.17 -7.28 0.44
N ARG A 202 -16.05 -8.22 0.14
CA ARG A 202 -17.45 -7.98 -0.24
C ARG A 202 -18.31 -7.81 1.01
N PHE A 203 -18.46 -6.57 1.43
CA PHE A 203 -19.27 -6.18 2.57
C PHE A 203 -20.68 -5.72 2.18
N SER A 204 -21.46 -5.28 3.16
CA SER A 204 -22.72 -4.56 2.97
C SER A 204 -23.11 -3.84 4.26
N GLY A 205 -24.02 -2.88 4.15
CA GLY A 205 -24.55 -2.13 5.29
C GLY A 205 -24.31 -0.62 5.18
N ILE A 206 -24.73 0.10 6.21
CA ILE A 206 -24.53 1.55 6.34
C ILE A 206 -23.17 1.75 7.01
N TYR A 207 -22.13 1.99 6.21
CA TYR A 207 -20.75 1.94 6.68
C TYR A 207 -20.06 3.31 6.81
N ARG A 208 -20.73 4.39 6.38
CA ARG A 208 -20.32 5.76 6.66
C ARG A 208 -21.40 6.51 7.43
N ASP A 209 -21.11 7.71 7.85
CA ASP A 209 -21.97 8.54 8.70
C ASP A 209 -23.37 8.72 8.15
N VAL A 210 -24.34 8.81 9.08
CA VAL A 210 -25.72 9.22 8.79
C VAL A 210 -26.08 10.39 9.67
N TYR A 211 -26.66 11.44 9.07
CA TYR A 211 -27.13 12.60 9.82
C TYR A 211 -28.36 13.24 9.20
N LEU A 212 -29.17 13.87 10.04
CA LEU A 212 -30.16 14.82 9.61
C LEU A 212 -29.51 16.19 9.47
N TYR A 213 -30.02 16.98 8.54
CA TYR A 213 -29.61 18.38 8.44
C TYR A 213 -30.77 19.27 8.01
N THR A 214 -30.64 20.57 8.28
CA THR A 214 -31.53 21.63 7.82
C THR A 214 -30.68 22.71 7.20
N LYS A 215 -31.29 23.53 6.38
CA LYS A 215 -30.62 24.70 5.75
C LYS A 215 -31.36 25.99 6.12
N PRO A 216 -30.69 27.13 6.17
CA PRO A 216 -31.35 28.44 6.32
C PRO A 216 -32.29 28.72 5.15
N GLN A 217 -33.25 29.62 5.35
CA GLN A 217 -34.18 30.01 4.29
C GLN A 217 -33.47 30.61 3.06
N VAL A 218 -32.32 31.24 3.27
CA VAL A 218 -31.38 31.68 2.22
C VAL A 218 -30.04 31.01 2.46
N HIS A 219 -29.59 30.21 1.54
CA HIS A 219 -28.35 29.45 1.67
C HIS A 219 -27.67 29.15 0.32
N VAL A 220 -26.43 28.73 0.38
CA VAL A 220 -25.67 28.18 -0.76
C VAL A 220 -26.06 26.71 -0.95
N ASP A 221 -26.59 26.36 -2.11
CA ASP A 221 -26.85 24.98 -2.48
C ASP A 221 -25.57 24.27 -2.92
N ASP A 222 -24.72 24.98 -3.65
CA ASP A 222 -23.50 24.44 -4.22
C ASP A 222 -22.49 25.56 -4.51
N LEU A 223 -21.21 25.24 -4.41
CA LEU A 223 -20.14 26.16 -4.80
C LEU A 223 -19.03 25.43 -5.55
N PHE A 224 -18.39 26.13 -6.52
CA PHE A 224 -17.22 25.60 -7.22
C PHE A 224 -16.10 26.63 -7.25
N ILE A 225 -14.93 26.25 -6.72
CA ILE A 225 -13.78 27.13 -6.53
C ILE A 225 -12.76 26.92 -7.64
N HIS A 226 -12.37 28.01 -8.30
CA HIS A 226 -11.32 28.07 -9.30
C HIS A 226 -10.20 28.99 -8.77
N ALA A 227 -9.13 28.41 -8.27
CA ALA A 227 -7.99 29.15 -7.71
C ALA A 227 -6.75 28.87 -8.56
N THR A 228 -6.48 29.73 -9.53
CA THR A 228 -5.44 29.51 -10.54
C THR A 228 -4.33 30.57 -10.46
N PRO A 229 -3.05 30.17 -10.62
CA PRO A 229 -1.95 31.14 -10.73
C PRO A 229 -2.01 31.90 -12.07
N CYS A 230 -1.47 33.12 -12.06
CA CYS A 230 -1.30 33.98 -13.24
C CYS A 230 0.04 34.72 -13.15
N ASN A 231 0.36 35.52 -14.18
CA ASN A 231 1.58 36.35 -14.24
C ASN A 231 2.87 35.55 -13.94
N ASP A 232 3.08 34.44 -14.68
CA ASP A 232 4.21 33.52 -14.46
C ASP A 232 4.29 32.98 -13.03
N TYR A 233 3.15 32.54 -12.48
CA TYR A 233 3.00 31.95 -11.15
C TYR A 233 3.29 32.90 -9.96
N LYS A 234 3.25 34.21 -10.19
CA LYS A 234 3.47 35.21 -9.13
C LYS A 234 2.19 35.62 -8.41
N ASP A 235 1.12 35.73 -9.16
CA ASP A 235 -0.17 36.17 -8.68
C ASP A 235 -1.22 35.08 -8.87
N GLY A 236 -2.37 35.19 -8.22
CA GLY A 236 -3.48 34.27 -8.30
C GLY A 236 -4.77 34.94 -8.75
N LYS A 237 -5.59 34.19 -9.46
CA LYS A 237 -6.99 34.51 -9.75
C LYS A 237 -7.89 33.56 -8.98
N LEU A 238 -8.80 34.12 -8.20
CA LEU A 238 -9.86 33.41 -7.53
C LEU A 238 -11.18 33.69 -8.24
N SER A 239 -11.87 32.63 -8.68
CA SER A 239 -13.25 32.68 -9.17
C SER A 239 -14.06 31.61 -8.44
N ILE A 240 -15.23 31.96 -7.94
CA ILE A 240 -16.10 31.03 -7.24
C ILE A 240 -17.49 31.13 -7.81
N ASP A 241 -17.99 30.03 -8.34
CA ASP A 241 -19.35 29.91 -8.82
C ASP A 241 -20.25 29.43 -7.67
N PHE A 242 -21.30 30.22 -7.36
CA PHE A 242 -22.29 29.88 -6.33
C PHE A 242 -23.62 29.56 -6.98
N LYS A 243 -24.27 28.49 -6.51
CA LYS A 243 -25.69 28.21 -6.71
C LYS A 243 -26.43 28.49 -5.41
N TRP A 244 -27.52 29.25 -5.50
CA TRP A 244 -28.34 29.64 -4.38
C TRP A 244 -29.70 28.94 -4.45
N ASN A 245 -30.28 28.64 -3.29
CA ASN A 245 -31.56 27.98 -3.19
C ASN A 245 -32.74 28.83 -3.69
N ASN A 246 -32.56 30.18 -3.84
CA ASN A 246 -33.61 31.09 -4.32
C ASN A 246 -32.99 32.34 -4.96
N GLU A 247 -33.88 33.15 -5.58
CA GLU A 247 -33.52 34.42 -6.24
C GLU A 247 -33.63 35.67 -5.34
N ASN A 248 -33.94 35.51 -4.05
CA ASN A 248 -34.07 36.63 -3.13
C ASN A 248 -32.76 37.42 -3.00
N ALA A 249 -32.89 38.74 -2.77
CA ALA A 249 -31.71 39.56 -2.55
C ALA A 249 -30.99 39.18 -1.27
N LYS A 250 -29.67 39.09 -1.34
CA LYS A 250 -28.78 38.68 -0.25
C LYS A 250 -27.43 39.35 -0.41
N LYS A 251 -26.63 39.29 0.66
CA LYS A 251 -25.23 39.73 0.62
C LYS A 251 -24.30 38.59 0.92
N LEU A 252 -23.19 38.52 0.20
CA LEU A 252 -22.08 37.60 0.44
C LEU A 252 -20.86 38.40 0.88
N ALA A 253 -20.47 38.28 2.15
CA ALA A 253 -19.16 38.74 2.59
C ALA A 253 -18.13 37.66 2.39
N VAL A 254 -17.01 38.00 1.75
CA VAL A 254 -15.89 37.08 1.46
C VAL A 254 -14.66 37.61 2.16
N LYS A 255 -14.12 36.80 3.08
CA LYS A 255 -12.84 37.04 3.74
C LYS A 255 -11.88 35.93 3.40
N LEU A 256 -10.71 36.29 2.88
CA LEU A 256 -9.62 35.34 2.58
C LEU A 256 -8.38 35.71 3.41
N VAL A 257 -7.81 34.76 4.12
CA VAL A 257 -6.57 34.95 4.88
C VAL A 257 -5.52 33.92 4.43
N ASP A 258 -4.25 34.32 4.46
CA ASP A 258 -3.15 33.40 4.14
C ASP A 258 -2.77 32.53 5.36
N ASN A 259 -1.79 31.65 5.20
CA ASN A 259 -1.30 30.75 6.26
C ASN A 259 -0.56 31.48 7.42
N GLU A 260 -0.31 32.77 7.28
CA GLU A 260 0.23 33.65 8.33
C GLU A 260 -0.84 34.54 8.96
N GLU A 261 -2.14 34.27 8.65
CA GLU A 261 -3.31 35.02 9.11
C GLU A 261 -3.42 36.46 8.58
N ASN A 262 -2.66 36.81 7.52
CA ASN A 262 -2.80 38.09 6.87
C ASN A 262 -4.10 38.11 6.02
N VAL A 263 -4.89 39.18 6.16
CA VAL A 263 -6.10 39.38 5.34
C VAL A 263 -5.70 39.77 3.92
N VAL A 264 -6.08 38.94 2.98
CA VAL A 264 -5.79 39.09 1.54
C VAL A 264 -6.99 39.70 0.81
N ILE A 265 -8.20 39.24 1.17
CA ILE A 265 -9.47 39.72 0.64
C ILE A 265 -10.42 39.98 1.82
N ASP A 266 -11.10 41.08 1.81
CA ASP A 266 -12.23 41.42 2.72
C ASP A 266 -13.18 42.31 1.97
N THR A 267 -14.30 41.74 1.50
CA THR A 267 -15.25 42.46 0.64
C THR A 267 -16.66 41.91 0.78
N VAL A 268 -17.64 42.69 0.33
CA VAL A 268 -19.06 42.30 0.34
C VAL A 268 -19.63 42.49 -1.06
N GLN A 269 -20.33 41.49 -1.56
CA GLN A 269 -21.05 41.49 -2.84
C GLN A 269 -22.55 41.39 -2.60
N GLU A 270 -23.33 42.23 -3.25
CA GLU A 270 -24.80 42.11 -3.29
C GLU A 270 -25.18 41.07 -4.38
N ILE A 271 -26.04 40.13 -4.03
CA ILE A 271 -26.44 39.03 -4.89
C ILE A 271 -27.94 39.13 -5.18
N THR A 272 -28.28 39.04 -6.45
CA THR A 272 -29.67 38.90 -6.93
C THR A 272 -29.69 37.77 -7.96
N GLY A 273 -30.59 36.79 -7.76
CA GLY A 273 -30.70 35.63 -8.63
C GLY A 273 -30.24 34.32 -7.97
N ALA A 274 -30.51 33.20 -8.65
CA ALA A 274 -30.19 31.84 -8.18
C ALA A 274 -28.74 31.40 -8.46
N THR A 275 -27.96 32.22 -9.16
CA THR A 275 -26.51 31.96 -9.40
C THR A 275 -25.74 33.26 -9.29
N SER A 276 -24.49 33.18 -8.86
CA SER A 276 -23.56 34.31 -8.85
C SER A 276 -22.12 33.83 -9.00
N VAL A 277 -21.25 34.73 -9.48
CA VAL A 277 -19.81 34.50 -9.55
C VAL A 277 -19.12 35.56 -8.71
N PHE A 278 -18.24 35.10 -7.82
CA PHE A 278 -17.30 35.97 -7.11
C PHE A 278 -15.94 35.89 -7.79
N THR A 279 -15.27 37.02 -7.99
CA THR A 279 -13.93 37.07 -8.57
C THR A 279 -13.02 38.00 -7.80
N ALA A 280 -11.76 37.62 -7.62
CA ALA A 280 -10.73 38.46 -7.01
C ALA A 280 -9.34 38.11 -7.52
N ASP A 281 -8.44 39.10 -7.53
CA ASP A 281 -7.03 38.91 -7.79
C ASP A 281 -6.27 38.83 -6.44
N VAL A 282 -5.27 37.93 -6.37
CA VAL A 282 -4.42 37.72 -5.19
C VAL A 282 -2.98 38.01 -5.60
N GLU A 283 -2.40 39.08 -5.10
CA GLU A 283 -1.02 39.44 -5.39
C GLU A 283 -0.04 38.59 -4.57
N ASN A 284 1.11 38.21 -5.17
CA ASN A 284 2.18 37.44 -4.54
C ASN A 284 1.67 36.14 -3.93
N VAL A 285 0.85 35.39 -4.67
CA VAL A 285 0.20 34.16 -4.18
C VAL A 285 1.21 33.09 -3.76
N LYS A 286 0.96 32.45 -2.61
CA LYS A 286 1.66 31.25 -2.16
C LYS A 286 0.99 30.03 -2.79
N LEU A 287 1.68 29.37 -3.75
CA LEU A 287 1.10 28.26 -4.49
C LEU A 287 1.03 26.98 -3.63
N TRP A 288 -0.01 26.20 -3.88
CA TRP A 288 -0.19 24.87 -3.31
C TRP A 288 0.57 23.82 -4.11
N SER A 289 1.29 22.91 -3.43
CA SER A 289 1.88 21.70 -4.00
C SER A 289 2.09 20.66 -2.88
N ALA A 290 2.41 19.40 -3.22
CA ALA A 290 2.72 18.39 -2.22
C ALA A 290 3.97 18.71 -1.38
N GLU A 291 4.88 19.55 -1.88
CA GLU A 291 6.06 20.04 -1.13
C GLU A 291 5.76 21.26 -0.26
N TYR A 292 4.86 22.14 -0.71
CA TYR A 292 4.38 23.32 -0.01
C TYR A 292 2.86 23.39 -0.07
N PRO A 293 2.15 22.73 0.87
CA PRO A 293 0.68 22.71 0.89
C PRO A 293 0.11 24.02 1.45
N ASN A 294 0.40 25.14 0.77
CA ASN A 294 -0.08 26.45 1.17
C ASN A 294 -1.58 26.58 0.93
N LEU A 295 -2.35 26.71 1.99
CA LEU A 295 -3.78 26.88 1.94
C LEU A 295 -4.15 28.27 2.46
N TYR A 296 -5.07 28.90 1.75
CA TYR A 296 -5.76 30.12 2.19
C TYR A 296 -7.07 29.70 2.85
N LYS A 297 -7.41 30.34 3.97
CA LYS A 297 -8.70 30.12 4.64
C LYS A 297 -9.69 31.17 4.16
N ALA A 298 -10.69 30.72 3.42
CA ALA A 298 -11.82 31.55 3.04
C ALA A 298 -12.96 31.40 4.05
N THR A 299 -13.66 32.50 4.33
CA THR A 299 -14.92 32.51 5.06
C THR A 299 -15.95 33.21 4.21
N PHE A 300 -17.01 32.51 3.83
CA PHE A 300 -18.15 33.04 3.11
C PHE A 300 -19.29 33.26 4.10
N THR A 301 -19.63 34.54 4.35
CA THR A 301 -20.73 34.88 5.27
C THR A 301 -21.93 35.35 4.46
N VAL A 302 -22.98 34.53 4.48
CA VAL A 302 -24.26 34.87 3.84
C VAL A 302 -25.14 35.68 4.77
N LYS A 303 -25.67 36.81 4.26
CA LYS A 303 -26.60 37.66 5.00
C LYS A 303 -27.91 37.79 4.21
N ASP A 304 -29.01 37.76 4.95
CA ASP A 304 -30.35 38.02 4.40
C ASP A 304 -30.55 39.48 3.98
N GLU A 305 -31.73 39.79 3.47
CA GLU A 305 -32.15 41.16 3.07
C GLU A 305 -32.13 42.20 4.23
N ASN A 306 -32.11 41.74 5.48
CA ASN A 306 -32.09 42.55 6.69
C ASN A 306 -30.69 42.68 7.31
N ASP A 307 -29.63 42.22 6.63
CA ASP A 307 -28.25 42.16 7.09
C ASP A 307 -28.00 41.15 8.25
N ASN A 308 -28.93 40.23 8.55
CA ASN A 308 -28.67 39.15 9.51
C ASN A 308 -27.78 38.08 8.87
N VAL A 309 -26.77 37.62 9.63
CA VAL A 309 -25.98 36.45 9.24
C VAL A 309 -26.89 35.24 9.33
N VAL A 310 -26.99 34.47 8.24
CA VAL A 310 -27.82 33.28 8.14
C VAL A 310 -26.99 32.00 7.90
N GLU A 311 -25.80 32.13 7.31
CA GLU A 311 -24.92 31.04 7.01
C GLU A 311 -23.46 31.49 6.97
N ILE A 312 -22.55 30.68 7.50
CA ILE A 312 -21.10 30.87 7.38
C ILE A 312 -20.47 29.57 6.85
N ILE A 313 -19.72 29.67 5.75
CA ILE A 313 -19.05 28.56 5.09
C ILE A 313 -17.54 28.80 5.16
N PRO A 314 -16.79 28.07 5.97
CA PRO A 314 -15.33 28.04 5.90
C PRO A 314 -14.86 27.13 4.76
N GLN A 315 -13.81 27.52 4.05
CA GLN A 315 -13.26 26.72 2.96
C GLN A 315 -11.75 26.92 2.86
N ASN A 316 -11.01 25.81 2.71
CA ASN A 316 -9.59 25.86 2.37
C ASN A 316 -9.42 26.02 0.86
N ILE A 317 -8.54 26.92 0.45
CA ILE A 317 -8.28 27.23 -0.97
C ILE A 317 -6.80 27.09 -1.27
N GLY A 318 -6.43 26.20 -2.20
CA GLY A 318 -5.08 26.05 -2.70
C GLY A 318 -4.95 26.57 -4.13
N PHE A 319 -4.10 27.56 -4.35
CA PHE A 319 -3.83 28.09 -5.69
C PHE A 319 -2.81 27.18 -6.39
N ARG A 320 -3.21 26.53 -7.47
CA ARG A 320 -2.36 25.66 -8.26
C ARG A 320 -2.80 25.58 -9.73
N GLU A 321 -1.88 25.21 -10.60
CA GLU A 321 -2.17 24.80 -11.98
C GLU A 321 -1.63 23.39 -12.21
N PHE A 322 -2.48 22.47 -12.65
CA PHE A 322 -2.07 21.16 -13.15
C PHE A 322 -2.53 20.99 -14.59
N LYS A 323 -1.60 20.75 -15.47
CA LYS A 323 -1.93 20.68 -16.90
C LYS A 323 -0.97 19.80 -17.70
N MET A 324 -1.43 19.39 -18.87
CA MET A 324 -0.59 18.86 -19.92
C MET A 324 0.13 20.01 -20.65
N ASP A 325 1.47 20.00 -20.65
CA ASP A 325 2.29 20.92 -21.44
C ASP A 325 3.08 20.13 -22.50
N GLY A 326 2.62 20.18 -23.71
CA GLY A 326 3.01 19.23 -24.77
C GLY A 326 2.52 17.82 -24.40
N ASN A 327 3.45 16.94 -24.11
CA ASN A 327 3.20 15.55 -23.70
C ASN A 327 3.74 15.26 -22.27
N ILE A 328 3.86 16.28 -21.43
CA ILE A 328 4.37 16.19 -20.04
C ILE A 328 3.32 16.78 -19.08
N MET A 329 2.95 16.05 -18.06
CA MET A 329 2.14 16.56 -16.95
C MET A 329 2.98 17.46 -16.05
N LYS A 330 2.47 18.66 -15.77
CA LYS A 330 3.15 19.66 -14.93
C LYS A 330 2.25 20.19 -13.82
N ILE A 331 2.82 20.36 -12.64
CA ILE A 331 2.24 21.11 -11.52
C ILE A 331 3.00 22.43 -11.36
N ASN A 332 2.27 23.55 -11.38
CA ASN A 332 2.85 24.91 -11.28
C ASN A 332 4.08 25.09 -12.22
N GLY A 333 3.96 24.61 -13.47
CA GLY A 333 4.98 24.68 -14.48
C GLY A 333 6.15 23.69 -14.36
N LYS A 334 6.18 22.82 -13.33
CA LYS A 334 7.22 21.80 -13.14
C LYS A 334 6.72 20.40 -13.50
N ARG A 335 7.60 19.59 -14.16
CA ARG A 335 7.30 18.20 -14.47
C ARG A 335 7.05 17.42 -13.18
N ILE A 336 5.87 16.84 -13.01
CA ILE A 336 5.55 16.00 -11.87
C ILE A 336 6.14 14.59 -12.04
N VAL A 337 6.52 13.95 -10.93
CA VAL A 337 6.80 12.52 -10.84
C VAL A 337 5.97 11.97 -9.69
N PHE A 338 5.10 11.02 -10.00
CA PHE A 338 4.29 10.34 -8.99
C PHE A 338 5.15 9.32 -8.24
N LYS A 339 5.23 9.50 -6.94
CA LYS A 339 5.78 8.60 -5.93
C LYS A 339 4.60 8.11 -5.13
N GLY A 340 3.73 7.36 -5.80
CA GLY A 340 2.37 7.09 -5.38
C GLY A 340 2.19 5.74 -4.71
N VAL A 341 1.03 5.60 -4.09
CA VAL A 341 0.49 4.36 -3.57
C VAL A 341 -1.00 4.29 -3.85
N ASN A 342 -1.50 3.10 -4.21
CA ASN A 342 -2.92 2.80 -4.24
C ASN A 342 -3.40 2.60 -2.79
N ARG A 343 -4.55 3.13 -2.45
CA ARG A 343 -5.11 3.02 -1.10
C ARG A 343 -6.54 2.55 -1.14
N HIS A 344 -6.77 1.33 -0.67
CA HIS A 344 -8.09 0.92 -0.23
C HIS A 344 -8.45 1.60 1.10
N GLU A 345 -9.71 1.97 1.26
CA GLU A 345 -10.25 2.44 2.53
C GLU A 345 -10.56 1.21 3.40
N PHE A 346 -9.55 0.72 4.14
CA PHE A 346 -9.63 -0.53 4.88
C PHE A 346 -8.88 -0.48 6.23
N ASP A 347 -9.43 -1.17 7.23
CA ASP A 347 -8.80 -1.44 8.52
C ASP A 347 -9.25 -2.83 9.00
N CYS A 348 -8.32 -3.60 9.59
CA CYS A 348 -8.59 -4.99 9.99
C CYS A 348 -9.73 -5.15 11.03
N TYR A 349 -10.06 -4.10 11.79
CA TYR A 349 -11.12 -4.12 12.81
C TYR A 349 -12.47 -3.59 12.31
N TYR A 350 -12.44 -2.70 11.33
CA TYR A 350 -13.62 -1.94 10.89
C TYR A 350 -14.04 -2.21 9.44
N GLY A 351 -13.24 -2.99 8.68
CA GLY A 351 -13.43 -3.08 7.24
C GLY A 351 -13.28 -1.71 6.59
N ARG A 352 -14.24 -1.27 5.77
CA ARG A 352 -14.23 0.06 5.14
C ARG A 352 -14.88 1.17 5.99
N ALA A 353 -15.44 0.84 7.15
CA ALA A 353 -16.03 1.80 8.09
C ALA A 353 -14.96 2.42 9.00
N ILE A 354 -13.91 2.99 8.41
CA ILE A 354 -12.71 3.44 9.13
C ILE A 354 -12.94 4.75 9.89
N PRO A 355 -12.39 4.88 11.12
CA PRO A 355 -12.38 6.15 11.84
C PRO A 355 -11.44 7.18 11.20
N GLU A 356 -11.77 8.47 11.27
CA GLU A 356 -10.93 9.56 10.75
C GLU A 356 -9.49 9.55 11.28
N SER A 357 -9.28 9.14 12.53
CA SER A 357 -7.96 9.01 13.13
C SER A 357 -7.06 7.99 12.41
N LYS A 358 -7.64 6.96 11.79
CA LYS A 358 -6.90 6.00 10.97
C LYS A 358 -6.48 6.61 9.64
N ILE A 359 -7.30 7.46 9.03
CA ILE A 359 -6.95 8.18 7.80
C ILE A 359 -5.72 9.06 8.06
N ALA A 360 -5.71 9.85 9.13
CA ALA A 360 -4.56 10.67 9.50
C ALA A 360 -3.28 9.82 9.74
N HIS A 361 -3.43 8.67 10.41
CA HIS A 361 -2.31 7.74 10.64
C HIS A 361 -1.72 7.19 9.33
N ASP A 362 -2.55 6.83 8.36
CA ASP A 362 -2.10 6.40 7.04
C ASP A 362 -1.26 7.48 6.35
N LEU A 363 -1.74 8.73 6.38
CA LEU A 363 -1.05 9.86 5.77
C LEU A 363 0.29 10.17 6.47
N ASP A 364 0.38 10.01 7.80
CA ASP A 364 1.64 10.10 8.54
C ASP A 364 2.64 9.05 8.04
N ILE A 365 2.24 7.78 7.93
CA ILE A 365 3.10 6.71 7.42
C ILE A 365 3.57 7.03 6.00
N MET A 366 2.68 7.47 5.13
CA MET A 366 3.01 7.81 3.75
C MET A 366 4.02 8.95 3.68
N LYS A 367 3.83 10.05 4.43
CA LYS A 367 4.79 11.18 4.48
C LYS A 367 6.14 10.79 5.05
N LEU A 368 6.16 10.00 6.14
CA LEU A 368 7.39 9.48 6.74
C LEU A 368 8.23 8.64 5.76
N ASN A 369 7.60 8.10 4.71
CA ASN A 369 8.21 7.25 3.70
C ASN A 369 8.29 7.89 2.30
N ASN A 370 8.25 9.23 2.21
CA ASN A 370 8.46 10.02 0.98
C ASN A 370 7.39 9.81 -0.12
N ILE A 371 6.23 9.24 0.21
CA ILE A 371 5.10 9.12 -0.71
C ILE A 371 4.50 10.51 -0.92
N ASN A 372 4.23 10.88 -2.18
CA ASN A 372 3.70 12.20 -2.54
C ASN A 372 2.32 12.14 -3.23
N ALA A 373 1.84 10.95 -3.56
CA ALA A 373 0.59 10.78 -4.31
C ALA A 373 -0.21 9.57 -3.84
N ILE A 374 -1.53 9.67 -3.97
CA ILE A 374 -2.49 8.62 -3.63
C ILE A 374 -3.44 8.43 -4.81
N ARG A 375 -3.70 7.18 -5.22
CA ARG A 375 -4.86 6.82 -6.03
C ARG A 375 -5.89 6.18 -5.09
N THR A 376 -7.12 6.72 -5.13
CA THR A 376 -8.23 6.20 -4.32
C THR A 376 -8.80 4.94 -4.97
N SER A 377 -8.08 3.84 -4.85
CA SER A 377 -8.42 2.56 -5.50
C SER A 377 -9.59 1.86 -4.80
N HIS A 378 -10.74 1.57 -5.44
CA HIS A 378 -11.15 2.03 -6.77
C HIS A 378 -12.53 2.69 -6.63
N TYR A 379 -12.62 3.70 -5.78
CA TYR A 379 -13.85 4.39 -5.41
C TYR A 379 -13.56 5.70 -4.65
N PRO A 380 -14.47 6.66 -4.64
CA PRO A 380 -14.34 7.87 -3.84
C PRO A 380 -14.26 7.52 -2.34
N ASN A 381 -13.20 7.98 -1.69
CA ASN A 381 -12.98 7.74 -0.26
C ASN A 381 -13.87 8.66 0.61
N ASN A 382 -13.79 8.52 1.92
CA ASN A 382 -14.38 9.45 2.88
C ASN A 382 -13.86 10.88 2.60
N SER A 383 -14.72 11.90 2.60
CA SER A 383 -14.36 13.31 2.32
C SER A 383 -13.21 13.81 3.19
N LYS A 384 -13.07 13.28 4.41
CA LYS A 384 -11.95 13.61 5.32
C LYS A 384 -10.57 13.29 4.74
N LEU A 385 -10.45 12.29 3.87
CA LEU A 385 -9.18 11.98 3.20
C LEU A 385 -8.72 13.17 2.35
N TYR A 386 -9.61 13.74 1.55
CA TYR A 386 -9.26 14.84 0.64
C TYR A 386 -8.92 16.13 1.40
N GLU A 387 -9.69 16.44 2.44
CA GLU A 387 -9.37 17.56 3.34
C GLU A 387 -7.96 17.40 3.95
N LEU A 388 -7.63 16.22 4.45
CA LEU A 388 -6.32 15.94 5.00
C LEU A 388 -5.23 15.92 3.91
N CYS A 389 -5.53 15.43 2.70
CA CYS A 389 -4.59 15.49 1.57
C CYS A 389 -4.27 16.93 1.15
N ASP A 390 -5.24 17.85 1.22
CA ASP A 390 -5.02 19.29 1.01
C ASP A 390 -4.01 19.84 2.03
N ILE A 391 -4.16 19.47 3.31
CA ILE A 391 -3.35 19.95 4.44
C ILE A 391 -1.95 19.32 4.45
N TYR A 392 -1.86 18.00 4.26
CA TYR A 392 -0.59 17.26 4.27
C TYR A 392 0.23 17.48 2.99
N GLY A 393 -0.42 17.81 1.89
CA GLY A 393 0.19 17.95 0.58
C GLY A 393 0.38 16.60 -0.12
N PHE A 394 -0.69 15.98 -0.58
CA PHE A 394 -0.67 14.82 -1.48
C PHE A 394 -1.30 15.16 -2.82
N TYR A 395 -0.76 14.64 -3.90
CA TYR A 395 -1.44 14.63 -5.19
C TYR A 395 -2.40 13.45 -5.22
N VAL A 396 -3.67 13.69 -5.56
CA VAL A 396 -4.71 12.67 -5.56
C VAL A 396 -5.23 12.41 -6.97
N ILE A 397 -5.28 11.13 -7.34
CA ILE A 397 -6.15 10.63 -8.40
C ILE A 397 -7.42 10.15 -7.71
N ASP A 398 -8.50 10.89 -7.89
CA ASP A 398 -9.81 10.53 -7.35
C ASP A 398 -10.55 9.67 -8.36
N GLU A 399 -11.00 8.47 -7.92
CA GLU A 399 -11.48 7.44 -8.82
C GLU A 399 -12.96 7.13 -8.62
N THR A 400 -13.68 7.08 -9.73
CA THR A 400 -15.10 6.73 -9.76
C THR A 400 -15.30 5.31 -9.25
N ASN A 401 -16.34 5.08 -8.46
CA ASN A 401 -16.74 3.76 -7.97
C ASN A 401 -17.22 2.88 -9.13
N MET A 402 -16.27 2.30 -9.87
CA MET A 402 -16.55 1.45 -11.02
C MET A 402 -15.43 0.46 -11.27
N GLU A 403 -15.79 -0.82 -11.19
CA GLU A 403 -14.96 -1.94 -11.64
C GLU A 403 -15.88 -3.06 -12.12
N THR A 404 -15.52 -3.72 -13.23
CA THR A 404 -16.36 -4.76 -13.84
C THR A 404 -15.53 -5.95 -14.31
N HIS A 405 -14.46 -6.25 -13.61
CA HIS A 405 -13.39 -7.16 -14.03
C HIS A 405 -13.91 -8.53 -14.43
N GLY A 406 -14.80 -9.15 -13.63
CA GLY A 406 -15.41 -10.46 -13.90
C GLY A 406 -16.30 -10.51 -15.15
N SER A 407 -16.72 -9.35 -15.70
CA SER A 407 -17.55 -9.31 -16.91
C SER A 407 -16.75 -9.50 -18.19
N TRP A 408 -15.45 -9.19 -18.20
CA TRP A 408 -14.63 -9.19 -19.42
C TRP A 408 -13.34 -10.03 -19.31
N GLN A 409 -12.84 -10.34 -18.12
CA GLN A 409 -11.68 -11.22 -17.95
C GLN A 409 -12.13 -12.59 -17.42
N ILE A 410 -11.98 -13.61 -18.25
CA ILE A 410 -12.40 -14.98 -17.90
C ILE A 410 -11.18 -15.89 -17.99
N ARG A 411 -10.79 -16.50 -16.85
CA ARG A 411 -9.65 -17.44 -16.76
C ARG A 411 -8.37 -16.88 -17.39
N GLY A 412 -8.07 -15.61 -17.13
CA GLY A 412 -6.90 -14.93 -17.66
C GLY A 412 -6.97 -14.56 -19.15
N SER A 413 -8.13 -14.70 -19.79
CA SER A 413 -8.36 -14.34 -21.19
C SER A 413 -9.35 -13.19 -21.30
N VAL A 414 -9.05 -12.21 -22.13
CA VAL A 414 -9.97 -11.10 -22.43
C VAL A 414 -11.17 -11.62 -23.24
N ARG A 415 -12.36 -11.25 -22.79
CA ARG A 415 -13.63 -11.47 -23.46
C ARG A 415 -14.33 -10.14 -23.69
N CYS A 416 -14.76 -9.86 -24.91
CA CYS A 416 -15.63 -8.74 -25.21
C CYS A 416 -16.87 -9.29 -25.91
N ASP A 417 -17.97 -9.42 -25.19
CA ASP A 417 -19.25 -9.91 -25.70
C ASP A 417 -20.43 -9.15 -25.06
N LYS A 418 -21.64 -9.64 -25.26
CA LYS A 418 -22.87 -9.04 -24.71
C LYS A 418 -22.92 -8.95 -23.18
N ASN A 419 -22.05 -9.65 -22.45
CA ASN A 419 -22.01 -9.62 -20.98
C ASN A 419 -20.92 -8.68 -20.44
N THR A 420 -20.10 -8.09 -21.32
CA THR A 420 -19.08 -7.10 -20.93
C THR A 420 -19.74 -5.79 -20.57
N VAL A 421 -19.65 -5.37 -19.32
CA VAL A 421 -20.22 -4.12 -18.81
C VAL A 421 -19.13 -3.11 -18.46
N PRO A 422 -19.41 -1.77 -18.54
CA PRO A 422 -20.59 -1.16 -19.14
C PRO A 422 -20.52 -1.06 -20.67
N ASN A 423 -19.30 -1.19 -21.27
CA ASN A 423 -19.03 -1.16 -22.70
C ASN A 423 -19.88 -0.12 -23.47
N ASP A 424 -20.52 -0.53 -24.58
CA ASP A 424 -21.42 0.31 -25.39
C ASP A 424 -22.91 0.14 -25.03
N HIS A 425 -23.25 -0.52 -23.92
CA HIS A 425 -24.64 -0.82 -23.55
C HIS A 425 -25.38 0.43 -23.08
N PRO A 426 -26.42 0.90 -23.80
CA PRO A 426 -27.06 2.18 -23.52
C PRO A 426 -27.83 2.21 -22.18
N HIS A 427 -28.23 1.07 -21.65
CA HIS A 427 -28.95 1.01 -20.36
C HIS A 427 -28.06 1.20 -19.14
N TRP A 428 -26.72 1.09 -19.28
CA TRP A 428 -25.78 1.44 -18.24
C TRP A 428 -25.33 2.91 -18.26
N HIS A 429 -25.58 3.62 -19.35
CA HIS A 429 -25.04 4.96 -19.61
C HIS A 429 -25.31 5.96 -18.48
N GLU A 430 -26.57 6.10 -18.05
CA GLU A 430 -26.93 7.07 -17.01
C GLU A 430 -26.41 6.67 -15.63
N ALA A 431 -26.37 5.36 -15.29
CA ALA A 431 -25.79 4.89 -14.04
C ALA A 431 -24.27 5.15 -13.96
N VAL A 432 -23.57 4.97 -15.08
CA VAL A 432 -22.14 5.29 -15.20
C VAL A 432 -21.88 6.80 -15.04
N LEU A 433 -22.67 7.63 -15.73
CA LEU A 433 -22.54 9.08 -15.61
C LEU A 433 -22.95 9.62 -14.22
N ASP A 434 -23.90 8.99 -13.56
CA ASP A 434 -24.32 9.38 -12.22
C ASP A 434 -23.19 9.23 -11.19
N ARG A 435 -22.41 8.15 -11.27
CA ARG A 435 -21.22 7.93 -10.42
C ARG A 435 -20.18 9.02 -10.62
N ALA A 436 -19.88 9.37 -11.86
CA ALA A 436 -18.96 10.45 -12.18
C ALA A 436 -19.44 11.81 -11.67
N LYS A 437 -20.74 12.10 -11.84
CA LYS A 437 -21.36 13.33 -11.35
C LYS A 437 -21.31 13.41 -9.83
N SER A 438 -21.66 12.33 -9.14
CA SER A 438 -21.68 12.28 -7.68
C SER A 438 -20.28 12.50 -7.08
N MET A 439 -19.23 11.87 -7.63
CA MET A 439 -17.86 12.09 -7.23
C MET A 439 -17.39 13.52 -7.48
N LEU A 440 -17.50 14.01 -8.73
CA LEU A 440 -17.01 15.33 -9.10
C LEU A 440 -17.69 16.44 -8.30
N GLU A 441 -19.02 16.40 -8.21
CA GLU A 441 -19.77 17.46 -7.53
C GLU A 441 -19.43 17.52 -6.03
N ARG A 442 -19.19 16.37 -5.37
CA ARG A 442 -18.77 16.34 -3.99
C ARG A 442 -17.35 16.88 -3.81
N ASP A 443 -16.37 16.43 -4.63
CA ASP A 443 -14.95 16.55 -4.35
C ASP A 443 -14.24 17.69 -5.11
N LYS A 444 -14.95 18.41 -5.99
CA LYS A 444 -14.41 19.41 -6.94
C LYS A 444 -13.60 20.55 -6.31
N ASN A 445 -13.79 20.82 -5.01
CA ASN A 445 -13.14 21.96 -4.33
C ASN A 445 -11.79 21.64 -3.67
N HIS A 446 -11.36 20.36 -3.69
CA HIS A 446 -10.10 19.95 -3.08
C HIS A 446 -8.88 20.26 -3.97
N ALA A 447 -7.90 20.98 -3.41
CA ALA A 447 -6.66 21.32 -4.12
C ALA A 447 -5.78 20.10 -4.43
N SER A 448 -5.82 19.07 -3.58
CA SER A 448 -5.07 17.82 -3.71
C SER A 448 -5.48 16.99 -4.92
N ILE A 449 -6.75 17.00 -5.30
CA ILE A 449 -7.24 16.26 -6.47
C ILE A 449 -6.76 16.94 -7.74
N ILE A 450 -5.93 16.25 -8.51
CA ILE A 450 -5.35 16.77 -9.76
C ILE A 450 -5.77 15.98 -11.01
N ILE A 451 -6.32 14.78 -10.82
CA ILE A 451 -6.78 13.90 -11.88
C ILE A 451 -8.10 13.27 -11.47
N TRP A 452 -9.08 13.28 -12.37
CA TRP A 452 -10.30 12.49 -12.29
C TRP A 452 -10.09 11.15 -12.99
N SER A 453 -10.42 10.04 -12.34
CA SER A 453 -10.32 8.70 -12.93
C SER A 453 -11.68 8.10 -13.20
N CYS A 454 -11.84 7.50 -14.38
CA CYS A 454 -13.11 6.91 -14.83
C CYS A 454 -13.45 5.58 -14.14
N GLY A 455 -12.55 5.03 -13.34
CA GLY A 455 -12.69 3.74 -12.68
C GLY A 455 -11.51 2.82 -12.95
N ASN A 456 -11.68 1.55 -12.60
CA ASN A 456 -10.69 0.51 -12.70
C ASN A 456 -11.24 -0.65 -13.56
N GLU A 457 -10.39 -1.38 -14.25
CA GLU A 457 -10.58 -2.68 -14.91
C GLU A 457 -11.99 -2.94 -15.46
N SER A 458 -12.55 -1.96 -16.18
CA SER A 458 -13.90 -2.02 -16.77
C SER A 458 -13.88 -2.10 -18.30
N TYR A 459 -12.82 -2.68 -18.88
CA TYR A 459 -12.58 -2.86 -20.31
C TYR A 459 -12.49 -1.54 -21.06
N GLY A 460 -13.62 -0.95 -21.48
CA GLY A 460 -13.70 0.32 -22.21
C GLY A 460 -15.09 0.53 -22.79
N GLY A 461 -15.16 1.21 -23.94
CA GLY A 461 -16.40 1.46 -24.65
C GLY A 461 -16.94 2.86 -24.51
N LYS A 462 -18.11 3.08 -25.14
CA LYS A 462 -18.73 4.40 -25.23
C LYS A 462 -19.11 5.00 -23.88
N ASN A 463 -19.57 4.18 -22.94
CA ASN A 463 -20.04 4.69 -21.66
C ASN A 463 -18.91 5.32 -20.85
N ILE A 464 -17.72 4.69 -20.83
CA ILE A 464 -16.52 5.22 -20.14
C ILE A 464 -15.95 6.41 -20.90
N TYR A 465 -15.99 6.39 -22.23
CA TYR A 465 -15.59 7.54 -23.04
C TYR A 465 -16.48 8.75 -22.76
N ASP A 466 -17.81 8.59 -22.73
CA ASP A 466 -18.75 9.67 -22.43
C ASP A 466 -18.55 10.19 -20.99
N MET A 467 -18.19 9.34 -20.04
CA MET A 467 -17.78 9.73 -18.69
C MET A 467 -16.53 10.61 -18.72
N SER A 468 -15.51 10.25 -19.49
CA SER A 468 -14.30 11.05 -19.62
C SER A 468 -14.58 12.43 -20.21
N GLU A 469 -15.46 12.50 -21.20
CA GLU A 469 -15.89 13.77 -21.81
C GLU A 469 -16.73 14.61 -20.83
N TYR A 470 -17.51 13.95 -19.95
CA TYR A 470 -18.21 14.66 -18.88
C TYR A 470 -17.22 15.35 -17.94
N PHE A 471 -16.17 14.65 -17.47
CA PHE A 471 -15.15 15.24 -16.59
C PHE A 471 -14.45 16.42 -17.25
N ARG A 472 -14.00 16.30 -18.51
CA ARG A 472 -13.36 17.39 -19.24
C ARG A 472 -14.23 18.61 -19.42
N LYS A 473 -15.53 18.41 -19.59
CA LYS A 473 -16.48 19.50 -19.75
C LYS A 473 -16.84 20.15 -18.42
N ALA A 474 -17.02 19.36 -17.37
CA ALA A 474 -17.43 19.85 -16.05
C ALA A 474 -16.26 20.52 -15.31
N ASP A 475 -15.05 19.98 -15.44
CA ASP A 475 -13.84 20.51 -14.81
C ASP A 475 -12.61 20.44 -15.73
N PRO A 476 -12.40 21.43 -16.58
CA PRO A 476 -11.25 21.48 -17.47
C PRO A 476 -9.91 21.78 -16.77
N SER A 477 -9.91 22.01 -15.46
CA SER A 477 -8.71 22.30 -14.67
C SER A 477 -7.94 21.06 -14.22
N ARG A 478 -8.50 19.87 -14.42
CA ARG A 478 -7.93 18.57 -14.08
C ARG A 478 -7.86 17.67 -15.30
N LEU A 479 -6.88 16.74 -15.29
CA LEU A 479 -6.76 15.72 -16.34
C LEU A 479 -7.66 14.54 -16.04
N VAL A 480 -7.89 13.71 -17.07
CA VAL A 480 -8.71 12.50 -16.96
C VAL A 480 -7.86 11.26 -17.17
N HIS A 481 -8.02 10.30 -16.30
CA HIS A 481 -7.31 9.02 -16.26
C HIS A 481 -8.26 7.86 -16.52
N TYR A 482 -7.77 6.87 -17.25
CA TYR A 482 -8.32 5.52 -17.34
C TYR A 482 -7.27 4.57 -17.94
N GLU A 483 -7.08 3.38 -17.36
CA GLU A 483 -5.98 2.47 -17.71
C GLU A 483 -6.35 1.39 -18.73
N SER A 484 -7.56 0.80 -18.65
CA SER A 484 -7.90 -0.39 -19.43
C SER A 484 -7.95 -0.18 -20.93
N ILE A 485 -7.97 1.07 -21.39
CA ILE A 485 -7.92 1.40 -22.82
C ILE A 485 -6.59 0.97 -23.49
N CYS A 486 -5.56 0.67 -22.69
CA CYS A 486 -4.25 0.26 -23.20
C CYS A 486 -4.19 -1.19 -23.72
N TRP A 487 -5.17 -2.04 -23.38
CA TRP A 487 -5.12 -3.48 -23.67
C TRP A 487 -4.92 -3.81 -25.14
N ASP A 488 -5.47 -3.03 -26.05
CA ASP A 488 -5.28 -3.17 -27.48
C ASP A 488 -3.82 -3.07 -27.90
N ARG A 489 -3.12 -2.03 -27.44
CA ARG A 489 -1.72 -1.78 -27.79
C ARG A 489 -0.77 -2.76 -27.11
N VAL A 490 -1.04 -3.12 -25.87
CA VAL A 490 -0.23 -4.11 -25.13
C VAL A 490 -0.30 -5.46 -25.82
N ASN A 491 -1.47 -5.88 -26.28
CA ASN A 491 -1.64 -7.13 -27.00
C ASN A 491 -0.92 -7.13 -28.35
N GLU A 492 -0.98 -6.05 -29.12
CA GLU A 492 -0.20 -5.89 -30.35
C GLU A 492 1.31 -6.05 -30.08
N ALA A 493 1.83 -5.40 -29.04
CA ALA A 493 3.26 -5.44 -28.70
C ALA A 493 3.72 -6.82 -28.22
N SER A 494 2.85 -7.57 -27.54
CA SER A 494 3.14 -8.92 -27.02
C SER A 494 3.01 -10.03 -28.06
N GLY A 495 2.46 -9.75 -29.26
CA GLY A 495 2.13 -10.75 -30.28
C GLY A 495 0.98 -11.67 -29.90
N LYS A 496 0.25 -11.39 -28.81
CA LYS A 496 -0.97 -12.09 -28.47
C LYS A 496 -2.10 -11.61 -29.38
N MET A 497 -3.03 -12.51 -29.67
CA MET A 497 -4.16 -12.20 -30.56
C MET A 497 -4.98 -11.06 -29.94
N VAL A 498 -5.02 -9.94 -30.63
CA VAL A 498 -5.83 -8.79 -30.29
C VAL A 498 -7.26 -9.13 -30.68
N LEU A 499 -8.15 -9.17 -29.70
CA LEU A 499 -9.61 -9.30 -29.93
C LEU A 499 -10.26 -7.93 -30.10
N ALA A 500 -9.47 -6.87 -30.02
CA ALA A 500 -9.96 -5.51 -30.20
C ALA A 500 -10.49 -5.30 -31.63
N MET A 501 -11.73 -4.87 -31.69
CA MET A 501 -12.34 -4.48 -32.96
C MET A 501 -11.70 -3.16 -33.44
N PRO A 502 -11.50 -2.94 -34.75
CA PRO A 502 -10.92 -1.70 -35.26
C PRO A 502 -11.61 -0.42 -34.77
N ASP A 503 -12.90 -0.51 -34.43
CA ASP A 503 -13.69 0.62 -33.92
C ASP A 503 -13.38 0.99 -32.46
N GLU A 504 -12.69 0.15 -31.68
CA GLU A 504 -12.38 0.42 -30.27
C GLU A 504 -11.26 1.44 -30.10
N ARG A 505 -10.39 1.59 -31.08
CA ARG A 505 -9.38 2.69 -31.11
C ARG A 505 -10.01 4.09 -31.12
N ARG A 506 -11.28 4.23 -31.45
CA ARG A 506 -12.02 5.50 -31.34
C ARG A 506 -12.06 6.05 -29.92
N TYR A 507 -11.83 5.21 -28.90
CA TYR A 507 -11.86 5.57 -27.48
C TYR A 507 -10.48 5.86 -26.88
N ASP A 508 -9.42 5.88 -27.67
CA ASP A 508 -8.06 6.27 -27.22
C ASP A 508 -8.01 7.64 -26.53
N GLY A 509 -8.98 8.50 -26.79
CA GLY A 509 -9.17 9.79 -26.11
C GLY A 509 -9.69 9.70 -24.70
N THR A 510 -10.10 8.53 -24.20
CA THR A 510 -10.67 8.38 -22.85
C THR A 510 -9.69 8.86 -21.77
N SER A 511 -8.41 8.54 -21.88
CA SER A 511 -7.37 8.98 -20.95
C SER A 511 -6.43 10.01 -21.55
N ASP A 512 -6.04 11.03 -20.76
CA ASP A 512 -5.08 12.05 -21.19
C ASP A 512 -3.62 11.54 -21.11
N MET A 513 -3.37 10.46 -20.40
CA MET A 513 -2.08 9.78 -20.28
C MET A 513 -2.16 8.33 -20.73
N GLU A 514 -1.04 7.74 -21.09
CA GLU A 514 -0.91 6.29 -21.16
C GLU A 514 -0.77 5.77 -19.73
N SER A 515 -1.66 4.90 -19.34
CA SER A 515 -1.66 4.27 -18.02
C SER A 515 -1.71 2.77 -18.17
N GLN A 516 -0.82 2.06 -17.49
CA GLN A 516 -0.76 0.60 -17.52
C GLN A 516 -0.50 0.06 -16.12
N MET A 517 -0.88 -1.20 -15.92
CA MET A 517 -0.65 -1.93 -14.68
C MET A 517 0.49 -2.93 -14.86
N TYR A 518 1.35 -3.05 -13.83
CA TYR A 518 2.39 -4.08 -13.70
C TYR A 518 3.32 -4.23 -14.92
N THR A 519 3.42 -3.18 -15.72
CA THR A 519 4.25 -3.18 -16.94
C THR A 519 5.72 -3.10 -16.56
N LYS A 520 6.49 -4.10 -16.98
CA LYS A 520 7.93 -4.18 -16.69
C LYS A 520 8.71 -3.03 -17.30
N VAL A 521 9.76 -2.57 -16.63
CA VAL A 521 10.60 -1.44 -17.10
C VAL A 521 11.07 -1.59 -18.55
N ALA A 522 11.46 -2.81 -18.95
CA ALA A 522 11.86 -3.07 -20.34
C ALA A 522 10.71 -2.89 -21.33
N GLN A 523 9.48 -3.22 -20.94
CA GLN A 523 8.29 -3.05 -21.77
C GLN A 523 7.91 -1.57 -21.87
N ILE A 524 8.00 -0.80 -20.75
CA ILE A 524 7.79 0.66 -20.76
C ILE A 524 8.77 1.34 -21.73
N LYS A 525 10.07 1.01 -21.64
CA LYS A 525 11.09 1.52 -22.58
C LYS A 525 10.77 1.15 -24.03
N GLY A 526 10.34 -0.11 -24.26
CA GLY A 526 9.92 -0.58 -25.59
C GLY A 526 8.70 0.17 -26.13
N PHE A 527 7.70 0.41 -25.29
CA PHE A 527 6.50 1.18 -25.63
C PHE A 527 6.86 2.62 -25.97
N LEU A 528 7.55 3.35 -25.08
CA LEU A 528 7.92 4.74 -25.25
C LEU A 528 8.93 4.98 -26.40
N SER A 529 9.62 3.94 -26.85
CA SER A 529 10.43 4.03 -28.07
C SER A 529 9.59 4.20 -29.35
N LYS A 530 8.29 3.84 -29.29
CA LYS A 530 7.37 3.88 -30.43
C LYS A 530 6.25 4.92 -30.28
N TYR A 531 5.71 5.06 -29.07
CA TYR A 531 4.55 5.89 -28.77
C TYR A 531 4.96 6.99 -27.80
N ARG A 532 4.92 8.24 -28.25
CA ARG A 532 5.40 9.39 -27.48
C ARG A 532 4.39 10.53 -27.42
N GLU A 533 3.14 10.27 -27.77
CA GLU A 533 2.09 11.28 -27.85
C GLU A 533 1.55 11.66 -26.47
N LYS A 534 1.61 10.73 -25.52
CA LYS A 534 1.13 10.90 -24.14
C LYS A 534 2.26 10.60 -23.13
N PRO A 535 2.21 11.19 -21.91
CA PRO A 535 3.04 10.75 -20.81
C PRO A 535 2.59 9.37 -20.35
N PHE A 536 3.49 8.62 -19.74
CA PHE A 536 3.24 7.26 -19.23
C PHE A 536 3.30 7.24 -17.71
N ILE A 537 2.31 6.60 -17.08
CA ILE A 537 2.32 6.25 -15.65
C ILE A 537 2.00 4.77 -15.48
N CYS A 538 2.53 4.15 -14.41
CA CYS A 538 2.01 2.89 -13.92
C CYS A 538 0.98 3.19 -12.82
N CYS A 539 -0.32 3.08 -13.12
CA CYS A 539 -1.34 3.27 -12.08
C CYS A 539 -1.27 2.19 -11.01
N GLU A 540 -0.68 1.04 -11.33
CA GLU A 540 -0.32 -0.02 -10.41
C GLU A 540 1.02 -0.63 -10.82
N TYR A 541 1.92 -0.82 -9.83
CA TYR A 541 3.21 -1.46 -10.04
C TYR A 541 3.78 -2.01 -8.73
N THR A 542 4.82 -2.83 -8.82
CA THR A 542 5.48 -3.45 -7.66
C THR A 542 4.47 -4.06 -6.69
N HIS A 543 3.72 -5.07 -7.18
CA HIS A 543 2.70 -5.78 -6.39
C HIS A 543 3.30 -6.32 -5.08
N SER A 544 2.87 -5.72 -3.96
CA SER A 544 3.55 -5.85 -2.67
C SER A 544 3.08 -7.05 -1.83
N MET A 545 2.61 -8.12 -2.47
CA MET A 545 2.11 -9.32 -1.80
C MET A 545 3.22 -10.06 -1.05
N GLY A 546 3.04 -10.26 0.26
CA GLY A 546 4.00 -10.91 1.12
C GLY A 546 5.39 -10.28 1.06
N ASN A 547 6.43 -11.09 0.94
CA ASN A 547 7.82 -10.66 0.79
C ASN A 547 8.12 -10.32 -0.69
N SER A 548 8.14 -9.04 -1.03
CA SER A 548 8.13 -8.52 -2.41
C SER A 548 8.85 -7.18 -2.54
N ASN A 549 8.50 -6.34 -3.54
CA ASN A 549 9.11 -5.04 -3.87
C ASN A 549 10.56 -5.13 -4.36
N GLY A 550 10.98 -6.26 -4.89
CA GLY A 550 12.27 -6.41 -5.56
C GLY A 550 12.32 -5.63 -6.87
N GLY A 551 13.45 -4.99 -7.15
CA GLY A 551 13.67 -4.24 -8.40
C GLY A 551 12.93 -2.90 -8.50
N MET A 552 12.32 -2.39 -7.42
CA MET A 552 11.61 -1.10 -7.42
C MET A 552 12.48 0.07 -7.91
N HIS A 553 13.77 0.08 -7.57
CA HIS A 553 14.72 1.10 -8.01
C HIS A 553 14.77 1.28 -9.54
N LYS A 554 14.52 0.21 -10.32
CA LYS A 554 14.54 0.29 -11.79
C LYS A 554 13.42 1.18 -12.34
N TYR A 555 12.26 1.18 -11.69
CA TYR A 555 11.14 2.07 -12.04
C TYR A 555 11.44 3.52 -11.66
N THR A 556 12.00 3.74 -10.48
CA THR A 556 12.32 5.11 -10.03
C THR A 556 13.50 5.70 -10.81
N ASP A 557 14.51 4.90 -11.14
CA ASP A 557 15.61 5.33 -12.02
C ASP A 557 15.10 5.71 -13.43
N LEU A 558 14.09 4.98 -13.95
CA LEU A 558 13.51 5.29 -15.26
C LEU A 558 12.86 6.69 -15.29
N THR A 559 12.36 7.21 -14.16
CA THR A 559 11.81 8.57 -14.11
C THR A 559 12.85 9.66 -14.38
N ASP A 560 14.14 9.36 -14.12
CA ASP A 560 15.27 10.25 -14.40
C ASP A 560 15.78 10.09 -15.83
N GLU A 561 15.64 8.89 -16.43
CA GLU A 561 16.14 8.57 -17.77
C GLU A 561 15.15 8.94 -18.88
N GLU A 562 13.85 8.76 -18.63
CA GLU A 562 12.78 8.95 -19.64
C GLU A 562 11.77 10.01 -19.18
N PRO A 563 11.80 11.21 -19.77
CA PRO A 563 10.92 12.31 -19.35
C PRO A 563 9.42 12.01 -19.45
N LEU A 564 9.01 11.13 -20.39
CA LEU A 564 7.60 10.74 -20.54
C LEU A 564 7.12 9.76 -19.48
N TYR A 565 8.04 9.03 -18.84
CA TYR A 565 7.67 8.18 -17.70
C TYR A 565 7.61 9.01 -16.43
N GLN A 566 6.40 9.26 -15.94
CA GLN A 566 6.16 10.16 -14.81
C GLN A 566 5.84 9.45 -13.50
N GLY A 567 6.35 8.21 -13.33
CA GLY A 567 6.22 7.45 -12.09
C GLY A 567 4.99 6.55 -12.03
N GLY A 568 4.53 6.25 -10.84
CA GLY A 568 3.42 5.32 -10.64
C GLY A 568 2.96 5.20 -9.19
N PHE A 569 2.05 4.23 -8.96
CA PHE A 569 1.41 3.97 -7.68
C PHE A 569 1.60 2.50 -7.29
N ILE A 570 2.24 2.27 -6.15
CA ILE A 570 2.47 0.91 -5.62
C ILE A 570 1.12 0.24 -5.35
N TRP A 571 0.96 -1.00 -5.74
CA TRP A 571 -0.15 -1.85 -5.30
C TRP A 571 0.29 -2.70 -4.11
N ASP A 572 -0.26 -2.52 -2.85
CA ASP A 572 -1.02 -1.36 -2.44
C ASP A 572 -0.53 -0.88 -1.05
N PHE A 573 -1.30 -0.08 -0.34
CA PHE A 573 -0.89 0.52 0.93
C PHE A 573 -0.89 -0.50 2.08
N ALA A 574 -2.00 -1.20 2.33
CA ALA A 574 -2.17 -2.06 3.50
C ALA A 574 -2.75 -3.43 3.16
N ASP A 575 -2.21 -4.48 3.77
CA ASP A 575 -2.82 -5.81 3.70
C ASP A 575 -4.29 -5.74 4.13
N GLN A 576 -5.18 -6.39 3.37
CA GLN A 576 -6.59 -6.47 3.70
C GLN A 576 -6.91 -7.82 4.38
N ALA A 577 -6.56 -7.95 5.65
CA ALA A 577 -6.92 -9.11 6.48
C ALA A 577 -7.83 -8.68 7.63
N ILE A 578 -8.73 -9.55 8.04
CA ILE A 578 -9.71 -9.27 9.10
C ILE A 578 -9.21 -9.86 10.42
N TRP A 579 -9.14 -9.00 11.44
CA TRP A 579 -8.85 -9.42 12.79
C TRP A 579 -10.00 -10.24 13.38
N THR A 580 -9.67 -11.37 14.01
CA THR A 580 -10.61 -12.17 14.81
C THR A 580 -9.90 -12.76 16.02
N ARG A 581 -10.62 -13.56 16.79
CA ARG A 581 -10.05 -14.39 17.84
C ARG A 581 -10.22 -15.87 17.53
N ASP A 582 -9.15 -16.64 17.72
CA ASP A 582 -9.20 -18.08 17.60
C ASP A 582 -9.97 -18.73 18.76
N LEU A 583 -10.14 -20.04 18.73
CA LEU A 583 -10.83 -20.81 19.77
C LEU A 583 -10.13 -20.73 21.16
N TYR A 584 -8.88 -20.28 21.20
CA TYR A 584 -8.10 -20.14 22.43
C TYR A 584 -8.08 -18.70 22.95
N GLY A 585 -8.71 -17.76 22.22
CA GLY A 585 -8.79 -16.35 22.55
C GLY A 585 -7.57 -15.53 22.11
N ASN A 586 -6.71 -16.07 21.26
CA ASN A 586 -5.59 -15.33 20.67
C ASN A 586 -6.09 -14.46 19.51
N ASP A 587 -5.49 -13.29 19.37
CA ASP A 587 -5.73 -12.39 18.24
C ASP A 587 -5.07 -12.99 16.99
N VAL A 588 -5.84 -13.06 15.89
CA VAL A 588 -5.40 -13.63 14.60
C VAL A 588 -5.88 -12.79 13.45
N MET A 589 -5.09 -12.77 12.35
CA MET A 589 -5.46 -12.16 11.08
C MET A 589 -5.91 -13.26 10.11
N ASN A 590 -7.09 -13.07 9.55
CA ASN A 590 -7.72 -14.02 8.63
C ASN A 590 -7.86 -13.41 7.23
N TYR A 591 -7.77 -14.26 6.21
CA TYR A 591 -7.92 -13.90 4.81
C TYR A 591 -9.08 -14.67 4.15
N GLY A 592 -9.29 -14.48 2.85
CA GLY A 592 -10.38 -15.12 2.09
C GLY A 592 -10.42 -16.64 2.27
N GLY A 593 -11.59 -17.19 2.50
CA GLY A 593 -11.84 -18.61 2.75
C GLY A 593 -11.88 -19.03 4.21
N ASP A 594 -11.31 -18.25 5.13
CA ASP A 594 -11.28 -18.55 6.57
C ASP A 594 -12.67 -18.41 7.22
N PHE A 595 -13.52 -17.61 6.64
CA PHE A 595 -14.92 -17.44 7.06
C PHE A 595 -15.87 -18.49 6.45
N GLY A 596 -15.30 -19.44 5.68
CA GLY A 596 -16.08 -20.42 4.93
C GLY A 596 -16.80 -19.79 3.75
N ASP A 597 -16.28 -18.68 3.26
CA ASP A 597 -16.72 -17.97 2.06
C ASP A 597 -16.26 -18.72 0.79
N ARG A 598 -17.13 -18.77 -0.20
CA ARG A 598 -16.88 -19.33 -1.54
C ARG A 598 -17.80 -18.61 -2.54
N PRO A 599 -17.28 -18.25 -3.76
CA PRO A 599 -15.87 -18.31 -4.15
C PRO A 599 -14.99 -17.44 -3.25
N CYS A 600 -13.66 -17.69 -3.28
CA CYS A 600 -12.69 -16.83 -2.57
C CYS A 600 -11.30 -16.93 -3.23
N ASP A 601 -10.49 -15.87 -3.07
CA ASP A 601 -9.12 -15.78 -3.61
C ASP A 601 -8.05 -15.78 -2.51
N TYR A 602 -8.36 -16.39 -1.36
CA TYR A 602 -7.46 -16.65 -0.23
C TYR A 602 -6.69 -15.41 0.24
N ASN A 603 -5.35 -15.50 0.37
CA ASN A 603 -4.48 -14.44 0.85
C ASN A 603 -4.11 -13.39 -0.23
N PHE A 604 -4.77 -13.40 -1.39
CA PHE A 604 -4.47 -12.46 -2.47
C PHE A 604 -4.78 -10.99 -2.10
N SER A 605 -5.55 -10.76 -1.04
CA SER A 605 -5.78 -9.45 -0.42
C SER A 605 -4.63 -8.95 0.46
N GLY A 606 -3.55 -9.73 0.63
CA GLY A 606 -2.39 -9.39 1.47
C GLY A 606 -1.24 -8.80 0.68
N ASN A 607 -1.42 -7.62 0.09
CA ASN A 607 -0.47 -6.99 -0.85
C ASN A 607 -0.02 -5.58 -0.41
N GLY A 608 -0.12 -5.28 0.88
CA GLY A 608 0.25 -3.99 1.44
C GLY A 608 1.75 -3.77 1.67
N ILE A 609 2.20 -2.51 1.55
CA ILE A 609 3.52 -2.08 2.06
C ILE A 609 3.52 -1.91 3.59
N VAL A 610 2.35 -1.93 4.21
CA VAL A 610 2.15 -2.10 5.65
C VAL A 610 1.29 -3.34 5.91
N PHE A 611 1.36 -3.91 7.12
CA PHE A 611 0.50 -5.03 7.53
C PHE A 611 -0.96 -4.58 7.71
N ALA A 612 -1.88 -5.53 7.93
CA ALA A 612 -3.31 -5.26 8.06
C ALA A 612 -3.70 -4.37 9.26
N ASP A 613 -2.88 -4.31 10.30
CA ASP A 613 -3.00 -3.41 11.44
C ASP A 613 -2.30 -2.05 11.22
N HIS A 614 -1.79 -1.83 10.00
CA HIS A 614 -1.00 -0.69 9.55
C HIS A 614 0.39 -0.57 10.20
N ALA A 615 0.89 -1.63 10.84
CA ALA A 615 2.28 -1.69 11.26
C ALA A 615 3.23 -1.71 10.03
N PRO A 616 4.38 -1.01 10.07
CA PRO A 616 5.32 -0.98 8.96
C PRO A 616 5.88 -2.36 8.62
N THR A 617 5.93 -2.71 7.34
CA THR A 617 6.70 -3.85 6.84
C THR A 617 8.14 -3.44 6.51
N SER A 618 9.04 -4.42 6.34
CA SER A 618 10.40 -4.15 5.86
C SER A 618 10.47 -3.56 4.44
N LYS A 619 9.41 -3.72 3.64
CA LYS A 619 9.27 -3.10 2.30
C LYS A 619 9.31 -1.57 2.35
N LEU A 620 8.78 -0.96 3.41
CA LEU A 620 8.80 0.51 3.57
C LEU A 620 10.20 1.12 3.59
N GLN A 621 11.21 0.40 4.08
CA GLN A 621 12.61 0.86 4.02
C GLN A 621 13.05 1.08 2.57
N GLU A 622 12.69 0.17 1.68
CA GLU A 622 12.98 0.25 0.24
C GLU A 622 12.17 1.36 -0.43
N VAL A 623 10.85 1.44 -0.14
CA VAL A 623 9.98 2.51 -0.64
C VAL A 623 10.50 3.89 -0.27
N LYS A 624 10.86 4.11 1.01
CA LYS A 624 11.38 5.37 1.50
C LYS A 624 12.63 5.82 0.76
N PHE A 625 13.56 4.90 0.51
CA PHE A 625 14.81 5.20 -0.21
C PHE A 625 14.54 5.52 -1.68
N ASN A 626 13.77 4.70 -2.37
CA ASN A 626 13.49 4.89 -3.79
C ASN A 626 12.65 6.15 -4.05
N TYR A 627 11.84 6.58 -3.09
CA TYR A 627 10.99 7.78 -3.19
C TYR A 627 11.65 9.06 -2.66
N GLN A 628 12.90 9.01 -2.18
CA GLN A 628 13.59 10.23 -1.73
C GLN A 628 13.74 11.27 -2.86
N ASN A 629 13.60 12.56 -2.49
CA ASN A 629 13.74 13.67 -3.43
C ASN A 629 15.19 14.10 -3.63
N PHE A 630 16.13 13.48 -2.94
CA PHE A 630 17.54 13.84 -2.97
C PHE A 630 18.40 12.61 -3.19
N THR A 631 19.24 12.63 -4.23
CA THR A 631 20.28 11.61 -4.38
C THR A 631 21.56 12.14 -3.75
N LEU A 632 22.01 11.46 -2.69
CA LEU A 632 23.23 11.80 -1.95
C LEU A 632 24.35 10.83 -2.33
N VAL A 633 25.43 11.33 -2.91
CA VAL A 633 26.60 10.56 -3.32
C VAL A 633 27.82 11.05 -2.51
N PRO A 634 28.03 10.51 -1.27
CA PRO A 634 29.21 10.85 -0.49
C PRO A 634 30.50 10.25 -1.04
N SER A 635 31.63 10.83 -0.65
CA SER A 635 33.00 10.40 -0.95
C SER A 635 33.89 10.59 0.27
N GLU A 636 35.22 10.44 0.15
CA GLU A 636 36.14 10.77 1.25
C GLU A 636 36.28 12.29 1.51
N THR A 637 35.88 13.16 0.58
CA THR A 637 36.16 14.59 0.62
C THR A 637 34.95 15.49 0.53
N GLY A 638 33.77 14.94 0.22
CA GLY A 638 32.55 15.70 0.05
C GLY A 638 31.37 14.85 -0.34
N VAL A 639 30.21 15.45 -0.42
CA VAL A 639 28.97 14.83 -0.90
C VAL A 639 28.43 15.62 -2.11
N LYS A 640 28.18 14.93 -3.21
CA LYS A 640 27.39 15.43 -4.33
C LYS A 640 25.92 15.22 -3.99
N ILE A 641 25.12 16.26 -4.14
CA ILE A 641 23.68 16.24 -3.90
C ILE A 641 22.95 16.60 -5.19
N ILE A 642 22.08 15.71 -5.64
CA ILE A 642 21.17 15.96 -6.75
C ILE A 642 19.80 16.23 -6.12
N ASN A 643 19.31 17.46 -6.21
CA ASN A 643 18.02 17.85 -5.68
C ASN A 643 16.95 17.65 -6.76
N LYS A 644 16.12 16.62 -6.60
CA LYS A 644 15.00 16.27 -7.50
C LYS A 644 13.67 16.88 -7.09
N SER A 645 13.63 17.68 -6.00
CA SER A 645 12.44 18.40 -5.58
C SER A 645 11.97 19.37 -6.66
N LEU A 646 10.70 19.65 -6.72
CA LEU A 646 10.13 20.60 -7.69
C LEU A 646 10.32 22.05 -7.23
N PHE A 647 10.24 22.29 -5.92
CA PHE A 647 10.21 23.63 -5.33
C PHE A 647 11.15 23.78 -4.15
N THR A 648 11.51 22.70 -3.44
CA THR A 648 12.20 22.73 -2.15
C THR A 648 13.72 22.85 -2.32
N ASN A 649 14.32 23.86 -1.65
CA ASN A 649 15.76 24.01 -1.53
C ASN A 649 16.32 23.13 -0.39
N THR A 650 17.54 22.59 -0.56
CA THR A 650 18.19 21.79 0.49
C THR A 650 18.48 22.55 1.77
N SER A 651 18.47 23.89 1.75
CA SER A 651 18.62 24.73 2.93
C SER A 651 17.52 24.53 3.99
N ASN A 652 16.40 23.91 3.63
CA ASN A 652 15.34 23.54 4.58
C ASN A 652 15.72 22.34 5.45
N TYR A 653 16.83 21.66 5.17
CA TYR A 653 17.29 20.47 5.87
C TYR A 653 18.66 20.68 6.49
N ASP A 654 18.98 19.92 7.53
CA ASP A 654 20.33 19.76 8.04
C ASP A 654 21.01 18.62 7.31
N LEU A 655 22.24 18.84 6.85
CA LEU A 655 23.09 17.82 6.27
C LEU A 655 23.96 17.20 7.35
N ILE A 656 23.76 15.93 7.64
CA ILE A 656 24.54 15.18 8.63
C ILE A 656 25.51 14.27 7.88
N ILE A 657 26.81 14.42 8.17
CA ILE A 657 27.84 13.49 7.68
C ILE A 657 28.36 12.69 8.87
N ALA A 658 28.22 11.36 8.80
CA ALA A 658 28.72 10.43 9.79
C ALA A 658 29.81 9.54 9.19
N LEU A 659 30.85 9.20 9.97
CA LEU A 659 31.87 8.23 9.61
C LEU A 659 31.84 7.08 10.59
N ALA A 660 31.61 5.87 10.10
CA ALA A 660 31.76 4.63 10.86
C ALA A 660 33.06 3.94 10.46
N LYS A 661 33.72 3.29 11.44
CA LYS A 661 34.85 2.38 11.22
C LYS A 661 34.49 0.99 11.69
N ASN A 662 34.59 -0.01 10.81
CA ASN A 662 34.17 -1.37 11.08
C ASN A 662 32.77 -1.43 11.71
N GLY A 663 31.82 -0.65 11.14
CA GLY A 663 30.45 -0.53 11.57
C GLY A 663 30.19 0.33 12.82
N LYS A 664 31.22 0.82 13.52
CA LYS A 664 31.07 1.68 14.71
C LYS A 664 31.24 3.15 14.36
N ASN A 665 30.27 3.97 14.74
CA ASN A 665 30.33 5.42 14.53
C ASN A 665 31.52 6.02 15.29
N VAL A 666 32.41 6.74 14.60
CA VAL A 666 33.65 7.31 15.15
C VAL A 666 33.72 8.82 14.99
N TRP A 667 32.88 9.43 14.15
CA TRP A 667 32.82 10.86 13.93
C TRP A 667 31.50 11.24 13.25
N GLN A 668 31.04 12.45 13.56
CA GLN A 668 29.85 13.02 12.94
C GLN A 668 30.01 14.54 12.84
N LYS A 669 29.45 15.14 11.79
CA LYS A 669 29.44 16.60 11.59
C LYS A 669 28.13 17.03 10.96
N LYS A 670 27.55 18.11 11.47
CA LYS A 670 26.41 18.81 10.88
C LYS A 670 26.91 19.90 9.96
N LEU A 671 26.37 19.98 8.76
CA LEU A 671 26.66 20.95 7.70
C LEU A 671 25.36 21.54 7.18
N THR A 672 25.48 22.54 6.33
CA THR A 672 24.38 23.13 5.56
C THR A 672 24.65 22.91 4.07
N ALA A 673 23.58 22.63 3.33
CA ALA A 673 23.58 22.60 1.87
C ALA A 673 22.60 23.67 1.38
N ASP A 674 22.92 24.37 0.31
CA ASP A 674 22.08 25.38 -0.33
C ASP A 674 22.05 25.11 -1.83
N ILE A 675 21.16 24.19 -2.21
CA ILE A 675 21.03 23.72 -3.59
C ILE A 675 19.56 23.83 -3.96
N ASN A 676 19.28 24.65 -4.96
CA ASN A 676 17.91 24.87 -5.42
C ASN A 676 17.30 23.59 -6.02
N ALA A 677 15.97 23.56 -6.02
CA ALA A 677 15.17 22.53 -6.69
C ALA A 677 15.62 22.32 -8.14
N GLY A 678 15.73 21.05 -8.55
CA GLY A 678 16.18 20.66 -9.90
C GLY A 678 17.68 20.89 -10.17
N GLN A 679 18.50 21.25 -9.17
CA GLN A 679 19.92 21.53 -9.32
C GLN A 679 20.79 20.44 -8.66
N THR A 680 22.05 20.40 -9.11
CA THR A 680 23.10 19.57 -8.53
C THR A 680 24.16 20.46 -7.92
N GLY A 681 24.65 20.09 -6.73
CA GLY A 681 25.73 20.79 -6.05
C GLY A 681 26.60 19.86 -5.21
N GLU A 682 27.69 20.40 -4.66
CA GLU A 682 28.64 19.65 -3.82
C GLU A 682 28.88 20.38 -2.51
N VAL A 683 28.97 19.64 -1.40
CA VAL A 683 29.33 20.13 -0.10
C VAL A 683 30.60 19.42 0.37
N ALA A 684 31.71 20.18 0.49
CA ALA A 684 32.99 19.62 0.90
C ALA A 684 33.06 19.42 2.41
N TYR A 685 33.79 18.40 2.85
CA TYR A 685 34.15 18.14 4.22
C TYR A 685 35.52 17.48 4.33
N THR A 686 36.07 17.45 5.53
CA THR A 686 37.32 16.75 5.83
C THR A 686 37.04 15.67 6.86
N LEU A 687 37.35 14.43 6.50
CA LEU A 687 37.25 13.31 7.43
C LEU A 687 38.50 13.28 8.35
N PRO A 688 38.35 12.88 9.63
CA PRO A 688 39.51 12.61 10.49
C PRO A 688 40.32 11.42 9.95
N THR A 689 41.61 11.40 10.31
CA THR A 689 42.48 10.29 9.89
C THR A 689 42.46 9.19 10.93
N PHE A 690 42.11 8.00 10.51
CA PHE A 690 42.12 6.77 11.33
C PHE A 690 43.03 5.72 10.68
N GLY A 691 43.46 4.69 11.46
CA GLY A 691 44.24 3.57 11.00
C GLY A 691 43.48 2.60 10.08
N ALA A 692 44.06 1.46 9.82
CA ALA A 692 43.45 0.40 8.97
C ALA A 692 42.03 -0.01 9.40
N GLY A 693 41.19 -0.35 8.44
CA GLY A 693 39.80 -0.78 8.64
C GLY A 693 38.88 -0.46 7.47
N GLU A 694 37.65 -0.97 7.51
CA GLU A 694 36.58 -0.60 6.61
C GLU A 694 35.89 0.65 7.15
N TYR A 695 35.63 1.60 6.29
CA TYR A 695 34.98 2.87 6.60
C TYR A 695 33.70 3.05 5.81
N VAL A 696 32.67 3.59 6.47
CA VAL A 696 31.40 3.94 5.87
C VAL A 696 31.12 5.41 6.13
N VAL A 697 31.07 6.20 5.07
CA VAL A 697 30.59 7.59 5.14
C VAL A 697 29.09 7.56 4.86
N THR A 698 28.29 8.05 5.78
CA THR A 698 26.84 8.24 5.59
C THR A 698 26.55 9.74 5.54
N ALA A 699 25.91 10.18 4.48
CA ALA A 699 25.34 11.51 4.35
C ALA A 699 23.81 11.41 4.48
N SER A 700 23.21 12.24 5.34
CA SER A 700 21.77 12.26 5.57
C SER A 700 21.24 13.68 5.53
N LEU A 701 20.11 13.90 4.88
CA LEU A 701 19.30 15.11 5.00
C LEU A 701 18.18 14.87 6.00
N VAL A 702 18.09 15.75 7.03
CA VAL A 702 17.10 15.63 8.09
C VAL A 702 16.32 16.93 8.26
N LEU A 703 15.05 16.84 8.68
CA LEU A 703 14.19 18.00 8.90
C LEU A 703 14.81 18.93 9.96
N LYS A 704 14.93 20.23 9.65
CA LYS A 704 15.34 21.28 10.61
C LYS A 704 14.25 21.64 11.62
N GLN A 705 13.00 21.54 11.20
CA GLN A 705 11.82 21.88 11.99
C GLN A 705 10.83 20.74 11.95
N ALA A 706 10.00 20.63 12.96
CA ALA A 706 8.89 19.69 12.97
C ALA A 706 7.84 20.11 11.92
N THR A 707 7.19 19.14 11.34
CA THR A 707 6.01 19.27 10.47
C THR A 707 4.80 18.66 11.19
N ILE A 708 3.62 18.70 10.57
CA ILE A 708 2.42 18.03 11.12
C ILE A 708 2.58 16.50 11.17
N TRP A 709 3.47 15.91 10.34
CA TRP A 709 3.66 14.47 10.17
C TRP A 709 5.02 13.94 10.71
N ALA A 710 5.98 14.81 11.07
CA ALA A 710 7.29 14.37 11.59
C ALA A 710 7.93 15.39 12.54
N ASN A 711 8.69 14.87 13.49
CA ASN A 711 9.53 15.66 14.38
C ASN A 711 10.79 16.18 13.67
N CYS A 712 11.37 17.26 14.22
CA CYS A 712 12.71 17.72 13.86
C CYS A 712 13.72 16.55 13.93
N GLY A 713 14.63 16.47 12.95
CA GLY A 713 15.62 15.40 12.86
C GLY A 713 15.17 14.16 12.09
N HIS A 714 13.92 14.10 11.62
CA HIS A 714 13.47 13.01 10.74
C HIS A 714 14.29 12.99 9.43
N GLU A 715 14.85 11.81 9.08
CA GLU A 715 15.64 11.62 7.87
C GLU A 715 14.73 11.45 6.65
N VAL A 716 14.90 12.34 5.68
CA VAL A 716 14.16 12.31 4.41
C VAL A 716 14.97 11.69 3.27
N ALA A 717 16.28 11.68 3.37
CA ALA A 717 17.17 11.05 2.39
C ALA A 717 18.52 10.70 2.99
N PHE A 718 19.14 9.65 2.48
CA PHE A 718 20.51 9.29 2.79
C PHE A 718 21.26 8.71 1.60
N GLY A 719 22.59 8.64 1.73
CA GLY A 719 23.46 7.89 0.83
C GLY A 719 24.72 7.45 1.58
N GLN A 720 25.33 6.35 1.13
CA GLN A 720 26.53 5.80 1.76
C GLN A 720 27.66 5.61 0.75
N TYR A 721 28.90 5.71 1.24
CA TYR A 721 30.13 5.40 0.52
C TYR A 721 31.03 4.54 1.40
N VAL A 722 31.44 3.39 0.89
CA VAL A 722 32.28 2.42 1.61
C VAL A 722 33.68 2.42 0.99
N PHE A 723 34.70 2.50 1.86
CA PHE A 723 36.08 2.40 1.45
C PHE A 723 36.94 1.68 2.52
N THR A 724 38.04 1.07 2.11
CA THR A 724 38.93 0.33 3.01
C THR A 724 40.32 0.95 3.03
N LYS A 725 40.88 1.10 4.23
CA LYS A 725 42.30 1.43 4.42
C LYS A 725 43.06 0.18 4.82
N GLU A 726 44.05 -0.22 4.00
CA GLU A 726 44.86 -1.39 4.27
C GLU A 726 45.77 -1.16 5.49
N GLY A 727 46.07 -2.25 6.19
CA GLY A 727 47.03 -2.31 7.28
C GLY A 727 47.70 -3.65 7.37
N LYS A 728 48.83 -3.73 8.04
CA LYS A 728 49.50 -5.00 8.29
C LYS A 728 48.65 -5.82 9.24
N ALA A 729 48.17 -6.99 8.76
CA ALA A 729 47.54 -7.98 9.63
C ALA A 729 48.67 -8.65 10.47
N ASP A 730 48.58 -8.49 11.78
CA ASP A 730 49.42 -9.25 12.70
C ASP A 730 48.97 -10.74 12.65
N LYS A 731 49.81 -11.62 12.12
CA LYS A 731 49.62 -13.07 12.23
C LYS A 731 49.72 -13.43 13.71
N LYS A 732 48.59 -13.65 14.36
CA LYS A 732 48.55 -14.30 15.69
C LYS A 732 49.04 -15.76 15.56
N ALA A 733 50.00 -16.12 16.44
CA ALA A 733 50.38 -17.53 16.57
C ALA A 733 49.14 -18.33 17.04
N VAL A 734 48.80 -19.36 16.30
CA VAL A 734 47.66 -20.24 16.64
C VAL A 734 48.14 -21.30 17.65
N ALA A 735 47.35 -21.52 18.71
CA ALA A 735 47.67 -22.56 19.71
C ALA A 735 47.63 -23.97 19.08
N PRO A 736 48.40 -24.92 19.58
CA PRO A 736 48.38 -26.28 19.03
C PRO A 736 47.05 -27.02 19.28
N ILE A 737 46.65 -27.83 18.33
CA ILE A 737 45.50 -28.73 18.44
C ILE A 737 45.98 -30.17 18.72
N LYS A 738 45.01 -30.97 19.22
CA LYS A 738 45.14 -32.44 19.35
C LYS A 738 44.03 -33.10 18.54
N VAL A 739 44.43 -33.95 17.58
CA VAL A 739 43.51 -34.77 16.82
C VAL A 739 43.40 -36.14 17.46
N VAL A 740 42.19 -36.66 17.64
CA VAL A 740 41.88 -37.99 18.16
C VAL A 740 41.05 -38.72 17.11
N LYS A 741 41.62 -39.75 16.51
CA LYS A 741 40.93 -40.60 15.51
C LYS A 741 40.48 -41.90 16.14
N SER A 742 39.25 -42.27 15.92
CA SER A 742 38.68 -43.58 16.22
C SER A 742 37.85 -44.07 15.02
N ASP A 743 37.33 -45.29 15.10
CA ASP A 743 36.60 -45.92 14.00
C ASP A 743 35.33 -45.15 13.60
N PHE A 744 34.70 -44.50 14.57
CA PHE A 744 33.41 -43.83 14.39
C PHE A 744 33.46 -42.31 14.43
N ASN A 745 34.49 -41.71 15.02
CA ASN A 745 34.56 -40.26 15.20
C ASN A 745 36.00 -39.73 15.09
N ILE A 746 36.10 -38.50 14.61
CA ILE A 746 37.29 -37.69 14.62
C ILE A 746 37.06 -36.49 15.54
N GLY A 747 37.79 -36.43 16.64
CA GLY A 747 37.75 -35.30 17.55
C GLY A 747 38.95 -34.37 17.34
N VAL A 748 38.72 -33.07 17.28
CA VAL A 748 39.75 -32.03 17.26
C VAL A 748 39.57 -31.19 18.53
N LYS A 749 40.64 -31.11 19.36
CA LYS A 749 40.60 -30.41 20.64
C LYS A 749 41.69 -29.35 20.70
N GLY A 750 41.35 -28.21 21.24
CA GLY A 750 42.24 -27.10 21.55
C GLY A 750 41.92 -26.51 22.91
N GLU A 751 42.55 -25.42 23.25
CA GLU A 751 42.27 -24.71 24.50
C GLU A 751 40.89 -24.07 24.46
N GLY A 752 40.00 -24.51 25.38
CA GLY A 752 38.63 -23.99 25.49
C GLY A 752 37.64 -24.49 24.47
N PHE A 753 38.02 -25.35 23.51
CA PHE A 753 37.09 -25.88 22.51
C PHE A 753 37.29 -27.35 22.15
N SER A 754 36.24 -27.95 21.60
CA SER A 754 36.38 -29.28 20.94
C SER A 754 35.35 -29.38 19.79
N VAL A 755 35.82 -29.97 18.69
CA VAL A 755 34.99 -30.26 17.51
C VAL A 755 34.94 -31.76 17.30
N MET A 756 33.80 -32.32 16.96
CA MET A 756 33.66 -33.76 16.65
C MET A 756 33.01 -33.95 15.27
N PHE A 757 33.64 -34.77 14.48
CA PHE A 757 33.18 -35.22 13.17
C PHE A 757 32.86 -36.71 13.24
N SER A 758 31.71 -37.10 12.74
CA SER A 758 31.34 -38.51 12.66
C SER A 758 31.81 -39.14 11.34
N ALA A 759 32.57 -40.25 11.45
CA ALA A 759 32.91 -41.05 10.30
C ALA A 759 31.76 -41.98 9.88
N ASP A 760 30.87 -42.34 10.82
CA ASP A 760 29.67 -43.12 10.58
C ASP A 760 28.54 -42.29 9.95
N ARG A 761 28.17 -41.16 10.60
CA ARG A 761 27.13 -40.24 10.13
C ARG A 761 27.62 -39.35 9.01
N LYS A 762 28.93 -39.22 8.84
CA LYS A 762 29.56 -38.42 7.79
C LYS A 762 29.20 -36.96 7.82
N MET A 763 29.31 -36.33 9.01
CA MET A 763 29.00 -34.95 9.25
C MET A 763 29.70 -34.40 10.50
N LEU A 764 29.70 -33.04 10.66
CA LEU A 764 30.09 -32.40 11.91
C LEU A 764 28.97 -32.64 12.94
N THR A 765 29.26 -33.15 14.11
CA THR A 765 28.25 -33.58 15.09
C THR A 765 28.30 -32.85 16.43
N SER A 766 29.39 -32.13 16.72
CA SER A 766 29.52 -31.39 17.99
C SER A 766 30.49 -30.23 17.80
N TYR A 767 30.16 -29.10 18.34
CA TYR A 767 31.05 -27.96 18.51
C TYR A 767 30.87 -27.39 19.92
N LYS A 768 31.81 -27.69 20.80
CA LYS A 768 31.83 -27.16 22.16
C LYS A 768 32.81 -26.02 22.27
N TYR A 769 32.39 -24.96 22.93
CA TYR A 769 33.21 -23.79 23.24
C TYR A 769 33.05 -23.45 24.71
N ASN A 770 34.15 -23.27 25.43
CA ASN A 770 34.18 -23.08 26.91
C ASN A 770 33.26 -24.06 27.68
N GLY A 771 33.26 -25.33 27.23
CA GLY A 771 32.50 -26.43 27.84
C GLY A 771 31.00 -26.48 27.46
N VAL A 772 30.50 -25.54 26.69
CA VAL A 772 29.10 -25.48 26.24
C VAL A 772 28.97 -26.06 24.84
N GLU A 773 28.00 -26.95 24.59
CA GLU A 773 27.63 -27.41 23.25
C GLU A 773 26.81 -26.32 22.59
N LEU A 774 27.25 -25.87 21.41
CA LEU A 774 26.60 -24.75 20.68
C LEU A 774 25.72 -25.23 19.52
N ILE A 775 25.86 -26.48 19.10
CA ILE A 775 25.12 -27.06 17.97
C ILE A 775 24.13 -28.08 18.52
N GLU A 776 22.82 -27.85 18.31
CA GLU A 776 21.76 -28.78 18.70
C GLU A 776 21.62 -29.91 17.67
N GLU A 777 21.59 -29.54 16.38
CA GLU A 777 21.61 -30.45 15.24
C GLU A 777 22.85 -30.18 14.38
N PHE A 778 23.27 -31.21 13.64
CA PHE A 778 24.40 -31.08 12.69
C PHE A 778 24.11 -30.09 11.58
N PRO A 779 25.09 -29.27 11.16
CA PRO A 779 24.91 -28.31 10.06
C PRO A 779 24.51 -29.01 8.76
N LYS A 780 23.52 -28.44 8.09
CA LYS A 780 22.93 -28.96 6.84
C LYS A 780 23.20 -28.00 5.69
N MET A 781 23.63 -28.52 4.54
CA MET A 781 23.64 -27.76 3.30
C MET A 781 22.21 -27.37 2.96
N ASN A 782 22.03 -26.14 2.49
CA ASN A 782 20.74 -25.62 2.08
C ASN A 782 20.80 -25.10 0.65
N PHE A 783 19.79 -25.45 -0.15
CA PHE A 783 19.61 -25.05 -1.55
C PHE A 783 18.19 -24.53 -1.78
N TRP A 784 17.42 -24.31 -0.71
CA TRP A 784 16.00 -24.01 -0.71
C TRP A 784 15.67 -22.85 0.22
N ARG A 785 14.66 -22.06 -0.13
CA ARG A 785 13.99 -21.12 0.76
C ARG A 785 12.51 -21.46 0.87
N ALA A 786 11.82 -21.01 1.91
CA ALA A 786 10.37 -21.05 1.94
C ALA A 786 9.84 -20.18 0.80
N PRO A 787 9.04 -20.74 -0.14
CA PRO A 787 8.54 -19.97 -1.27
C PRO A 787 7.75 -18.75 -0.82
N ILE A 788 8.03 -17.62 -1.44
CA ILE A 788 7.25 -16.39 -1.25
C ILE A 788 6.06 -16.39 -2.22
N ASP A 789 5.12 -15.48 -2.05
CA ASP A 789 3.93 -15.40 -2.92
C ASP A 789 4.32 -15.22 -4.40
N ASN A 790 5.33 -14.39 -4.70
CA ASN A 790 5.83 -14.25 -6.07
C ASN A 790 6.45 -15.55 -6.64
N ASP A 791 7.15 -16.33 -5.81
CA ASP A 791 7.68 -17.63 -6.22
C ASP A 791 6.54 -18.59 -6.60
N ASN A 792 5.48 -18.60 -5.79
CA ASN A 792 4.29 -19.43 -6.05
C ASN A 792 3.58 -18.98 -7.33
N GLY A 793 3.42 -17.68 -7.52
CA GLY A 793 2.77 -17.11 -8.70
C GLY A 793 3.48 -17.42 -10.02
N CYS A 794 4.81 -17.44 -10.03
CA CYS A 794 5.59 -17.76 -11.24
C CYS A 794 5.93 -19.23 -11.39
N GLY A 795 5.53 -20.11 -10.45
CA GLY A 795 5.78 -21.55 -10.50
C GLY A 795 7.20 -21.99 -10.11
N MET A 796 8.01 -21.11 -9.50
CA MET A 796 9.38 -21.42 -9.07
C MET A 796 9.48 -22.69 -8.23
N PRO A 797 8.58 -22.96 -7.25
CA PRO A 797 8.66 -24.18 -6.44
C PRO A 797 8.52 -25.48 -7.27
N PHE A 798 7.71 -25.44 -8.33
CA PHE A 798 7.57 -26.57 -9.24
C PHE A 798 8.84 -26.78 -10.07
N ASP A 799 9.37 -25.71 -10.66
CA ASP A 799 10.52 -25.78 -11.57
C ASP A 799 11.82 -26.14 -10.83
N THR A 800 11.95 -25.75 -9.55
CA THR A 800 13.19 -25.92 -8.76
C THR A 800 13.07 -26.96 -7.64
N ALA A 801 11.97 -27.72 -7.57
CA ALA A 801 11.64 -28.70 -6.51
C ALA A 801 12.78 -29.66 -6.14
N GLN A 802 13.69 -30.00 -7.09
CA GLN A 802 14.82 -30.85 -6.85
C GLN A 802 15.76 -30.30 -5.77
N TRP A 803 15.89 -28.99 -5.66
CA TRP A 803 16.75 -28.36 -4.66
C TRP A 803 16.18 -28.44 -3.24
N LYS A 804 14.85 -28.48 -3.11
CA LYS A 804 14.18 -28.80 -1.84
C LYS A 804 14.60 -30.21 -1.36
N LEU A 805 14.48 -31.18 -2.24
CA LEU A 805 14.89 -32.58 -1.93
C LEU A 805 16.41 -32.69 -1.65
N ALA A 806 17.24 -31.92 -2.37
CA ALA A 806 18.67 -31.86 -2.15
C ALA A 806 19.05 -31.28 -0.77
N SER A 807 18.24 -30.33 -0.25
CA SER A 807 18.42 -29.78 1.10
C SER A 807 18.01 -30.75 2.20
N MET A 808 17.03 -31.62 1.93
CA MET A 808 16.50 -32.60 2.89
C MET A 808 17.32 -33.91 2.91
N TYR A 809 17.79 -34.36 1.75
CA TYR A 809 18.37 -35.70 1.55
C TYR A 809 19.70 -35.60 0.84
N THR A 810 20.78 -35.95 1.57
CA THR A 810 22.15 -36.03 1.02
C THR A 810 22.76 -37.37 1.37
N LYS A 811 23.65 -37.85 0.49
CA LYS A 811 24.40 -39.10 0.71
C LYS A 811 25.89 -38.80 0.63
N CYS A 812 26.61 -38.94 1.73
CA CYS A 812 28.06 -38.81 1.67
C CYS A 812 28.66 -40.01 0.99
N VAL A 813 29.45 -39.78 -0.06
CA VAL A 813 30.10 -40.82 -0.86
C VAL A 813 31.60 -40.92 -0.62
N ASP A 814 32.23 -39.89 -0.06
CA ASP A 814 33.67 -39.91 0.29
C ASP A 814 33.94 -39.06 1.53
N MET A 815 34.90 -39.47 2.34
CA MET A 815 35.42 -38.75 3.49
C MET A 815 36.95 -38.82 3.54
N GLN A 816 37.57 -37.65 3.67
CA GLN A 816 39.03 -37.52 3.79
C GLN A 816 39.39 -36.74 5.04
N VAL A 817 40.48 -37.17 5.74
CA VAL A 817 40.98 -36.48 6.92
C VAL A 817 42.45 -36.21 6.76
N SER A 818 42.89 -34.97 6.95
CA SER A 818 44.28 -34.57 6.89
C SER A 818 44.65 -33.67 8.08
N GLU A 819 45.91 -33.67 8.46
CA GLU A 819 46.49 -32.88 9.54
C GLU A 819 47.70 -32.08 9.02
N ASN A 820 47.74 -30.79 9.37
CA ASN A 820 48.88 -29.93 9.14
C ASN A 820 49.69 -29.79 10.46
N GLY A 821 50.44 -30.82 10.80
CA GLY A 821 51.10 -30.89 12.10
C GLY A 821 50.12 -30.80 13.25
N ASN A 822 50.37 -29.89 14.17
CA ASN A 822 49.47 -29.53 15.26
C ASN A 822 48.81 -28.14 15.07
N GLU A 823 48.92 -27.56 13.89
CA GLU A 823 48.37 -26.22 13.58
C GLU A 823 46.90 -26.26 13.16
N SER A 824 46.53 -27.25 12.33
CA SER A 824 45.15 -27.42 11.84
C SER A 824 44.83 -28.88 11.47
N ALA A 825 43.52 -29.19 11.49
CA ALA A 825 42.97 -30.45 10.99
C ALA A 825 41.88 -30.16 9.98
N THR A 826 41.88 -30.93 8.89
CA THR A 826 40.89 -30.81 7.82
C THR A 826 40.07 -32.07 7.67
N VAL A 827 38.76 -31.97 7.65
CA VAL A 827 37.81 -33.05 7.32
C VAL A 827 37.01 -32.63 6.10
N LYS A 828 37.11 -33.44 5.06
CA LYS A 828 36.47 -33.20 3.77
C LYS A 828 35.42 -34.29 3.50
N TYR A 829 34.21 -33.89 3.20
CA TYR A 829 33.10 -34.75 2.78
C TYR A 829 32.72 -34.47 1.35
N THR A 830 32.41 -35.48 0.55
CA THR A 830 31.79 -35.37 -0.77
C THR A 830 30.38 -35.94 -0.68
N TYR A 831 29.40 -35.09 -0.93
CA TYR A 831 27.97 -35.45 -0.89
C TYR A 831 27.39 -35.56 -2.28
N GLU A 832 26.64 -36.63 -2.51
CA GLU A 832 25.71 -36.82 -3.62
C GLU A 832 24.37 -36.21 -3.20
N LEU A 833 23.83 -35.34 -4.06
CA LEU A 833 22.56 -34.66 -3.85
C LEU A 833 21.39 -35.45 -4.46
N ALA A 834 20.21 -35.30 -3.91
CA ALA A 834 18.97 -35.92 -4.40
C ALA A 834 18.42 -35.21 -5.65
N THR A 835 19.25 -35.03 -6.68
CA THR A 835 18.91 -34.36 -7.94
C THR A 835 18.98 -35.30 -9.12
N ARG A 836 18.34 -34.95 -10.23
CA ARG A 836 18.42 -35.65 -11.53
C ARG A 836 18.57 -34.62 -12.65
N PRO A 837 19.74 -34.60 -13.31
CA PRO A 837 20.97 -35.41 -13.14
C PRO A 837 21.57 -35.23 -11.74
N VAL A 838 22.34 -36.23 -11.32
CA VAL A 838 22.99 -36.25 -9.99
C VAL A 838 24.05 -35.16 -9.90
N ALA A 839 23.95 -34.35 -8.86
CA ALA A 839 24.96 -33.34 -8.51
C ALA A 839 25.72 -33.74 -7.26
N HIS A 840 26.91 -33.14 -7.09
CA HIS A 840 27.74 -33.31 -5.92
C HIS A 840 28.15 -31.98 -5.33
N VAL A 841 28.24 -31.91 -3.99
CA VAL A 841 28.87 -30.83 -3.26
C VAL A 841 29.98 -31.36 -2.37
N VAL A 842 31.11 -30.68 -2.37
CA VAL A 842 32.23 -30.97 -1.47
C VAL A 842 32.18 -29.95 -0.34
N VAL A 843 32.14 -30.46 0.91
CA VAL A 843 32.22 -29.61 2.11
C VAL A 843 33.52 -29.92 2.84
N THR A 844 34.35 -28.90 3.02
CA THR A 844 35.66 -29.02 3.69
C THR A 844 35.62 -28.20 4.99
N TYR A 845 35.81 -28.87 6.12
CA TYR A 845 35.95 -28.23 7.43
C TYR A 845 37.43 -28.17 7.81
N THR A 846 37.97 -26.99 8.10
CA THR A 846 39.33 -26.79 8.61
C THR A 846 39.28 -26.19 9.99
N VAL A 847 39.74 -26.93 11.00
CA VAL A 847 39.74 -26.52 12.41
C VAL A 847 41.13 -26.01 12.79
N THR A 848 41.22 -24.81 13.36
CA THR A 848 42.47 -24.22 13.85
C THR A 848 42.47 -24.10 15.37
N GLY A 849 43.69 -23.91 15.96
CA GLY A 849 43.89 -23.97 17.41
C GLY A 849 43.29 -22.80 18.22
N ASP A 850 42.77 -21.81 17.57
CA ASP A 850 41.98 -20.71 18.18
C ASP A 850 40.48 -20.99 18.25
N GLY A 851 40.05 -22.22 17.84
CA GLY A 851 38.67 -22.66 17.85
C GLY A 851 37.83 -22.22 16.63
N VAL A 852 38.45 -21.61 15.64
CA VAL A 852 37.80 -21.29 14.35
C VAL A 852 37.61 -22.57 13.54
N VAL A 853 36.44 -22.73 12.98
CA VAL A 853 36.12 -23.75 11.99
C VAL A 853 35.82 -23.04 10.66
N LYS A 854 36.71 -23.15 9.71
CA LYS A 854 36.51 -22.68 8.33
C LYS A 854 35.70 -23.73 7.58
N VAL A 855 34.71 -23.33 6.83
CA VAL A 855 33.88 -24.16 5.96
C VAL A 855 34.04 -23.67 4.52
N ASP A 856 34.43 -24.60 3.64
CA ASP A 856 34.46 -24.37 2.19
C ASP A 856 33.45 -25.31 1.54
N MET A 857 32.49 -24.77 0.81
CA MET A 857 31.45 -25.48 0.04
C MET A 857 31.71 -25.29 -1.46
N ASP A 858 31.96 -26.40 -2.17
CA ASP A 858 32.26 -26.40 -3.61
C ASP A 858 31.18 -27.18 -4.38
N TYR A 859 30.51 -26.54 -5.30
CA TYR A 859 29.57 -27.14 -6.24
C TYR A 859 30.07 -26.96 -7.67
N LYS A 860 30.00 -28.04 -8.46
CA LYS A 860 30.28 -28.02 -9.90
C LYS A 860 28.97 -28.08 -10.67
N LYS A 861 28.78 -27.17 -11.61
CA LYS A 861 27.62 -27.10 -12.48
C LYS A 861 27.29 -28.46 -13.10
N VAL A 862 26.04 -28.83 -13.07
CA VAL A 862 25.50 -30.00 -13.77
C VAL A 862 24.44 -29.53 -14.76
N GLU A 863 24.68 -29.81 -16.05
CA GLU A 863 23.72 -29.40 -17.10
C GLU A 863 22.36 -30.11 -16.89
N GLY A 864 21.30 -29.40 -17.16
CA GLY A 864 19.91 -29.85 -16.99
C GLY A 864 19.31 -29.65 -15.59
N LEU A 865 20.08 -29.12 -14.64
CA LEU A 865 19.51 -28.65 -13.37
C LEU A 865 19.06 -27.20 -13.46
N PRO A 866 17.97 -26.82 -12.78
CA PRO A 866 17.51 -25.44 -12.72
C PRO A 866 18.43 -24.54 -11.89
N ALA A 867 18.18 -23.26 -11.88
CA ALA A 867 18.80 -22.29 -10.99
C ALA A 867 18.55 -22.67 -9.51
N ILE A 868 19.46 -22.28 -8.62
CA ILE A 868 19.52 -22.73 -7.21
C ILE A 868 18.88 -21.65 -6.31
N PRO A 869 17.74 -21.91 -5.66
CA PRO A 869 17.06 -20.88 -4.85
C PRO A 869 17.91 -20.26 -3.74
N ASP A 870 18.76 -21.05 -3.06
CA ASP A 870 19.71 -20.63 -2.04
C ASP A 870 20.96 -21.48 -2.11
N PHE A 871 22.15 -20.96 -1.82
CA PHE A 871 23.38 -21.73 -1.75
C PHE A 871 24.10 -21.46 -0.43
N GLY A 872 23.77 -22.25 0.60
CA GLY A 872 24.25 -21.99 1.94
C GLY A 872 24.25 -23.18 2.88
N MET A 873 24.34 -22.89 4.16
CA MET A 873 24.33 -23.86 5.25
C MET A 873 23.47 -23.39 6.41
N LEU A 874 22.69 -24.31 6.98
CA LEU A 874 21.86 -24.07 8.18
C LEU A 874 22.56 -24.67 9.40
N PHE A 875 22.53 -23.92 10.51
CA PHE A 875 22.96 -24.35 11.84
C PHE A 875 21.74 -24.29 12.75
N THR A 876 21.52 -25.35 13.53
CA THR A 876 20.45 -25.36 14.54
C THR A 876 21.08 -25.21 15.92
N LEU A 877 20.69 -24.16 16.64
CA LEU A 877 21.09 -23.84 17.99
C LEU A 877 19.87 -23.99 18.94
N PRO A 878 20.10 -24.18 20.25
CA PRO A 878 18.99 -24.14 21.23
C PRO A 878 18.21 -22.85 21.17
N VAL A 879 16.92 -22.90 21.49
CA VAL A 879 15.96 -21.79 21.35
C VAL A 879 16.30 -20.55 22.18
N ASP A 880 17.06 -20.68 23.26
CA ASP A 880 17.51 -19.56 24.10
C ASP A 880 18.68 -18.76 23.50
N TYR A 881 19.19 -19.16 22.33
CA TYR A 881 20.10 -18.37 21.52
C TYR A 881 19.28 -17.48 20.57
N ASP A 882 18.59 -16.52 21.14
CA ASP A 882 17.61 -15.68 20.48
C ASP A 882 18.09 -14.23 20.18
N GLN A 883 19.31 -13.87 20.60
CA GLN A 883 19.87 -12.54 20.42
C GLN A 883 20.75 -12.47 19.17
N ILE A 884 20.44 -11.57 18.26
CA ILE A 884 21.15 -11.37 17.01
C ILE A 884 21.92 -10.04 17.04
N LYS A 885 23.17 -10.07 16.56
CA LYS A 885 23.96 -8.90 16.28
C LYS A 885 24.78 -9.12 15.02
N TYR A 886 24.70 -8.17 14.10
CA TYR A 886 25.39 -8.32 12.81
C TYR A 886 26.00 -7.01 12.30
N TYR A 887 26.98 -7.13 11.41
CA TYR A 887 27.51 -6.06 10.59
C TYR A 887 27.21 -6.39 9.13
N GLY A 888 26.20 -5.70 8.60
CA GLY A 888 25.65 -5.93 7.27
C GLY A 888 24.66 -4.80 6.90
N LEU A 889 23.87 -5.01 5.86
CA LEU A 889 22.74 -4.11 5.52
C LEU A 889 21.57 -4.32 6.46
N GLY A 890 20.96 -3.21 6.90
CA GLY A 890 19.82 -3.20 7.82
C GLY A 890 19.23 -1.81 7.99
N PRO A 891 18.37 -1.59 9.02
CA PRO A 891 18.00 -2.53 10.09
C PRO A 891 17.00 -3.64 9.67
N CYS A 892 16.14 -3.38 8.65
CA CYS A 892 15.16 -4.34 8.19
C CYS A 892 15.80 -5.42 7.30
N ASP A 893 15.10 -6.55 7.13
CA ASP A 893 15.51 -7.61 6.20
C ASP A 893 15.60 -7.07 4.77
N ASN A 894 16.51 -7.63 4.00
CA ASN A 894 16.80 -7.18 2.65
C ASN A 894 17.29 -8.33 1.78
N TYR A 895 17.10 -8.18 0.47
CA TYR A 895 17.40 -9.20 -0.53
C TYR A 895 18.16 -8.56 -1.69
N ILE A 896 18.80 -9.35 -2.54
CA ILE A 896 19.66 -8.86 -3.59
C ILE A 896 19.01 -7.82 -4.52
N ASP A 897 17.71 -7.92 -4.72
CA ASP A 897 16.89 -7.00 -5.53
C ASP A 897 16.07 -5.99 -4.71
N ARG A 898 16.17 -6.04 -3.36
CA ARG A 898 15.50 -5.14 -2.41
C ARG A 898 16.45 -4.77 -1.28
N LYS A 899 17.47 -3.98 -1.57
CA LYS A 899 18.52 -3.61 -0.59
C LYS A 899 18.99 -2.18 -0.67
N GLU A 900 18.48 -1.39 -1.60
CA GLU A 900 18.90 0.00 -1.80
C GLU A 900 18.58 0.87 -0.58
N GLY A 901 17.46 0.59 0.11
CA GLY A 901 17.07 1.22 1.36
C GLY A 901 17.89 0.81 2.58
N GLY A 902 18.69 -0.27 2.49
CA GLY A 902 19.50 -0.79 3.58
C GLY A 902 20.76 0.05 3.82
N LYS A 903 21.09 0.29 5.11
CA LYS A 903 22.36 0.94 5.51
C LYS A 903 23.35 -0.11 5.99
N LEU A 904 24.61 0.02 5.54
CA LEU A 904 25.69 -0.79 6.08
C LEU A 904 26.07 -0.29 7.48
N GLY A 905 25.85 -1.13 8.49
CA GLY A 905 26.05 -0.79 9.88
C GLY A 905 26.05 -2.01 10.81
N ILE A 906 26.22 -1.75 12.12
CA ILE A 906 26.03 -2.80 13.15
C ILE A 906 24.63 -2.65 13.72
N PHE A 907 23.86 -3.74 13.65
CA PHE A 907 22.49 -3.81 14.15
C PHE A 907 22.32 -4.92 15.18
N THR A 908 21.30 -4.79 16.02
CA THR A 908 20.91 -5.79 17.01
C THR A 908 19.40 -6.01 16.91
N THR A 909 19.00 -7.28 16.97
CA THR A 909 17.59 -7.69 16.88
C THR A 909 17.41 -9.05 17.62
N THR A 910 16.26 -9.65 17.54
CA THR A 910 16.01 -10.99 18.04
C THR A 910 15.46 -11.91 16.95
N THR A 911 15.56 -13.22 17.12
CA THR A 911 14.97 -14.18 16.18
C THR A 911 13.46 -14.00 16.03
N GLN A 912 12.78 -13.50 17.06
CA GLN A 912 11.35 -13.24 17.02
C GLN A 912 11.01 -11.96 16.24
N ASP A 913 11.85 -10.92 16.36
CA ASP A 913 11.64 -9.66 15.63
C ASP A 913 11.97 -9.79 14.13
N GLU A 914 12.74 -10.79 13.75
CA GLU A 914 13.08 -11.09 12.35
C GLU A 914 11.95 -11.86 11.62
N ILE A 915 11.02 -12.46 12.35
CA ILE A 915 9.84 -13.07 11.75
C ILE A 915 8.89 -11.97 11.30
N GLN A 916 8.66 -11.90 10.00
CA GLN A 916 7.65 -11.00 9.44
C GLN A 916 6.28 -11.68 9.49
N PRO A 917 5.25 -11.06 10.09
CA PRO A 917 3.93 -11.68 10.25
C PRO A 917 3.10 -11.60 8.94
N TYR A 918 3.69 -12.02 7.81
CA TYR A 918 2.93 -12.16 6.56
C TYR A 918 1.75 -13.12 6.76
N LEU A 919 0.64 -12.87 6.05
CA LEU A 919 -0.58 -13.67 6.20
C LEU A 919 -0.31 -15.16 5.98
N VAL A 920 0.48 -15.49 4.98
CA VAL A 920 1.03 -16.84 4.76
C VAL A 920 2.53 -16.81 5.07
N PRO A 921 3.00 -17.62 6.04
CA PRO A 921 4.42 -17.69 6.36
C PRO A 921 5.28 -18.07 5.17
N GLN A 922 6.37 -17.34 4.98
CA GLN A 922 7.25 -17.45 3.83
C GLN A 922 8.65 -16.97 4.19
N GLU A 923 9.60 -16.99 3.28
CA GLU A 923 10.97 -16.50 3.50
C GLU A 923 10.95 -15.06 4.04
N CYS A 924 11.73 -14.81 5.10
CA CYS A 924 11.90 -13.50 5.74
C CYS A 924 13.21 -13.44 6.54
N GLY A 925 13.56 -12.26 7.05
CA GLY A 925 14.70 -12.06 7.97
C GLY A 925 16.08 -12.19 7.33
N ASN A 926 16.23 -12.10 6.01
CA ASN A 926 17.54 -12.11 5.35
C ASN A 926 18.26 -10.78 5.45
N HIS A 927 19.58 -10.81 5.62
CA HIS A 927 20.48 -9.64 5.55
C HIS A 927 21.56 -9.87 4.52
N CYS A 928 21.69 -8.93 3.59
CA CYS A 928 22.75 -8.90 2.57
C CYS A 928 24.00 -8.18 3.05
N ASP A 929 25.07 -8.38 2.31
CA ASP A 929 26.37 -7.69 2.52
C ASP A 929 26.88 -7.83 3.96
N VAL A 930 26.67 -8.99 4.58
CA VAL A 930 27.10 -9.30 5.94
C VAL A 930 28.62 -9.52 5.99
N ARG A 931 29.31 -8.92 6.96
CA ARG A 931 30.72 -9.17 7.27
C ARG A 931 30.88 -10.18 8.38
N TRP A 932 29.99 -10.09 9.37
CA TRP A 932 29.89 -11.06 10.45
C TRP A 932 28.47 -11.02 11.04
N PHE A 933 28.06 -12.18 11.59
CA PHE A 933 26.75 -12.42 12.16
C PHE A 933 26.90 -13.20 13.47
N GLU A 934 26.40 -12.67 14.57
CA GLU A 934 26.45 -13.28 15.91
C GLU A 934 25.05 -13.67 16.35
N VAL A 935 24.92 -14.91 16.84
CA VAL A 935 23.71 -15.39 17.50
C VAL A 935 24.08 -15.90 18.87
N THR A 936 23.50 -15.30 19.91
CA THR A 936 23.90 -15.53 21.32
C THR A 936 22.68 -15.74 22.22
N ASP A 937 22.97 -16.39 23.37
CA ASP A 937 22.04 -16.34 24.51
C ASP A 937 22.11 -14.96 25.20
N ARG A 938 21.21 -14.71 26.14
CA ARG A 938 21.17 -13.46 26.93
C ARG A 938 22.39 -13.21 27.81
N ARG A 939 23.33 -14.18 27.91
CA ARG A 939 24.61 -14.07 28.61
C ARG A 939 25.74 -13.70 27.65
N GLY A 940 25.46 -13.59 26.35
CA GLY A 940 26.42 -13.28 25.29
C GLY A 940 27.27 -14.48 24.85
N ARG A 941 26.85 -15.73 25.16
CA ARG A 941 27.50 -16.94 24.67
C ARG A 941 26.81 -17.38 23.39
N GLY A 942 27.54 -17.78 22.38
CA GLY A 942 26.93 -18.19 21.14
C GLY A 942 27.92 -18.47 20.03
N VAL A 943 27.51 -18.23 18.81
CA VAL A 943 28.28 -18.44 17.58
C VAL A 943 28.39 -17.13 16.81
N ARG A 944 29.62 -16.84 16.35
CA ARG A 944 29.88 -15.83 15.34
C ARG A 944 30.23 -16.47 14.03
N ILE A 945 29.55 -16.10 12.97
CA ILE A 945 29.84 -16.48 11.58
C ILE A 945 30.45 -15.24 10.90
N SER A 946 31.48 -15.42 10.07
CA SER A 946 32.15 -14.38 9.32
C SER A 946 32.72 -14.93 8.01
N SER A 947 32.96 -14.05 7.04
CA SER A 947 33.61 -14.42 5.78
C SER A 947 34.56 -13.32 5.32
N ALA A 948 35.55 -13.69 4.50
CA ALA A 948 36.45 -12.74 3.87
C ALA A 948 35.77 -11.90 2.78
N THR A 949 34.67 -12.41 2.22
CA THR A 949 33.79 -11.69 1.27
C THR A 949 32.43 -11.50 1.91
N PRO A 950 31.69 -10.42 1.58
CA PRO A 950 30.33 -10.26 2.03
C PRO A 950 29.47 -11.49 1.68
N PHE A 951 28.56 -11.85 2.58
CA PHE A 951 27.66 -13.00 2.43
C PHE A 951 26.24 -12.64 2.91
N GLU A 952 25.30 -13.55 2.78
CA GLU A 952 23.94 -13.38 3.31
C GLU A 952 23.75 -14.23 4.57
N ALA A 953 23.00 -13.70 5.53
CA ALA A 953 22.72 -14.40 6.79
C ALA A 953 21.32 -14.09 7.32
N SER A 954 20.75 -15.07 8.02
CA SER A 954 19.52 -14.91 8.82
C SER A 954 19.58 -15.78 10.07
N ALA A 955 18.74 -15.45 11.07
CA ALA A 955 18.50 -16.35 12.19
C ALA A 955 17.03 -16.27 12.59
N LEU A 956 16.31 -17.39 12.41
CA LEU A 956 14.87 -17.48 12.63
C LEU A 956 14.55 -18.62 13.61
N PRO A 957 13.39 -18.60 14.29
CA PRO A 957 12.96 -19.73 15.11
C PRO A 957 12.42 -20.91 14.28
N TYR A 958 12.50 -20.84 12.95
CA TYR A 958 11.96 -21.83 12.01
C TYR A 958 12.94 -22.07 10.87
N ASN A 959 12.98 -23.29 10.36
CA ASN A 959 13.64 -23.60 9.09
C ASN A 959 12.69 -23.34 7.91
N PRO A 960 13.19 -23.32 6.66
CA PRO A 960 12.36 -23.07 5.47
C PRO A 960 11.16 -24.01 5.33
N HIS A 961 11.28 -25.28 5.75
CA HIS A 961 10.20 -26.27 5.61
C HIS A 961 9.09 -26.06 6.65
N GLU A 962 9.43 -25.54 7.83
CA GLU A 962 8.43 -25.18 8.85
C GLU A 962 7.63 -23.97 8.41
N LEU A 963 8.28 -22.97 7.81
CA LEU A 963 7.59 -21.79 7.27
C LEU A 963 6.64 -22.17 6.13
N GLU A 964 7.12 -22.90 5.11
CA GLU A 964 6.31 -23.21 3.92
C GLU A 964 5.14 -24.16 4.17
N ASN A 965 5.11 -24.88 5.28
CA ASN A 965 4.03 -25.80 5.63
C ASN A 965 2.90 -25.13 6.42
N ALA A 966 3.09 -23.91 6.93
CA ALA A 966 2.07 -23.16 7.64
C ALA A 966 1.20 -22.37 6.63
N ARG A 967 -0.11 -22.34 6.87
CA ARG A 967 -1.05 -21.56 6.06
C ARG A 967 -1.29 -20.16 6.61
N HIS A 968 -1.17 -20.02 7.93
CA HIS A 968 -1.33 -18.77 8.64
C HIS A 968 -0.16 -18.58 9.60
N HIS A 969 0.10 -17.35 9.98
CA HIS A 969 1.14 -17.06 10.96
C HIS A 969 0.88 -17.79 12.30
N TYR A 970 -0.37 -17.93 12.70
CA TYR A 970 -0.76 -18.63 13.95
C TYR A 970 -0.71 -20.16 13.85
N ASP A 971 -0.48 -20.75 12.67
CA ASP A 971 -0.23 -22.19 12.49
C ASP A 971 1.22 -22.57 12.81
N LEU A 972 2.13 -21.59 12.90
CA LEU A 972 3.51 -21.85 13.25
C LEU A 972 3.61 -22.43 14.66
N ALA A 973 4.40 -23.48 14.82
CA ALA A 973 4.65 -24.11 16.13
C ALA A 973 5.33 -23.09 17.07
N ARG A 974 5.21 -23.32 18.39
CA ARG A 974 6.00 -22.52 19.33
C ARG A 974 7.49 -22.73 19.05
N PRO A 975 8.31 -21.67 19.04
CA PRO A 975 9.74 -21.78 18.85
C PRO A 975 10.38 -22.80 19.78
N HIS A 976 11.17 -23.72 19.26
CA HIS A 976 11.87 -24.74 20.03
C HIS A 976 13.36 -24.85 19.68
N HIS A 977 13.80 -24.12 18.65
CA HIS A 977 15.18 -23.97 18.23
C HIS A 977 15.43 -22.60 17.61
N THR A 978 16.67 -22.32 17.29
CA THR A 978 17.09 -21.20 16.46
C THR A 978 17.84 -21.73 15.26
N VAL A 979 17.37 -21.39 14.04
CA VAL A 979 18.00 -21.79 12.78
C VAL A 979 18.78 -20.60 12.22
N VAL A 980 20.09 -20.73 12.19
CA VAL A 980 21.00 -19.72 11.62
C VAL A 980 21.40 -20.14 10.23
N ARG A 981 21.22 -19.28 9.25
CA ARG A 981 21.64 -19.49 7.87
C ARG A 981 22.85 -18.62 7.54
N ALA A 982 23.83 -19.22 6.86
CA ALA A 982 24.88 -18.52 6.14
C ALA A 982 24.84 -18.94 4.67
N SER A 983 24.76 -17.99 3.75
CA SER A 983 24.59 -18.25 2.32
C SER A 983 25.51 -17.40 1.47
N ALA A 984 25.94 -17.95 0.32
CA ALA A 984 26.63 -17.21 -0.72
C ALA A 984 25.70 -16.29 -1.52
N GLY A 985 24.41 -16.61 -1.52
CA GLY A 985 23.36 -15.82 -2.19
C GLY A 985 22.07 -16.62 -2.35
N MET A 986 20.98 -15.88 -2.36
CA MET A 986 19.61 -16.34 -2.53
C MET A 986 18.96 -15.61 -3.73
N TYR A 987 17.89 -16.19 -4.27
CA TYR A 987 17.03 -15.48 -5.23
C TYR A 987 16.54 -14.15 -4.65
N GLY A 988 16.43 -13.14 -5.51
CA GLY A 988 15.65 -11.95 -5.22
C GLY A 988 14.18 -12.27 -4.95
N VAL A 989 13.46 -11.32 -4.34
CA VAL A 989 12.04 -11.51 -3.98
C VAL A 989 11.09 -11.20 -5.13
N GLY A 990 11.55 -10.58 -6.23
CA GLY A 990 10.70 -10.18 -7.35
C GLY A 990 9.71 -9.09 -6.96
N GLY A 991 8.68 -8.87 -7.77
CA GLY A 991 7.66 -7.90 -7.42
C GLY A 991 7.07 -7.10 -8.58
N ASP A 992 7.29 -7.47 -9.83
CA ASP A 992 6.54 -6.86 -10.94
C ASP A 992 5.05 -7.20 -10.81
N ASP A 993 4.74 -8.50 -10.64
CA ASP A 993 3.41 -9.00 -10.26
C ASP A 993 3.57 -10.28 -9.39
N SER A 994 2.46 -10.81 -8.86
CA SER A 994 2.45 -12.04 -8.03
C SER A 994 1.69 -13.22 -8.67
N TRP A 995 1.41 -13.15 -9.98
CA TRP A 995 0.66 -14.19 -10.72
C TRP A 995 1.35 -14.71 -11.98
N GLY A 996 2.63 -14.36 -12.21
CA GLY A 996 3.37 -14.89 -13.36
C GLY A 996 4.73 -14.28 -13.61
N ALA A 997 5.05 -13.11 -13.08
CA ALA A 997 6.33 -12.47 -13.27
C ALA A 997 7.43 -13.17 -12.47
N PRO A 998 8.45 -13.77 -13.11
CA PRO A 998 9.59 -14.33 -12.39
C PRO A 998 10.48 -13.19 -11.87
N THR A 999 11.28 -13.49 -10.85
CA THR A 999 12.43 -12.67 -10.46
C THR A 999 13.30 -12.37 -11.67
N LEU A 1000 13.83 -11.15 -11.78
CA LEU A 1000 14.68 -10.75 -12.92
C LEU A 1000 15.95 -11.58 -12.96
N ASP A 1001 16.41 -11.92 -14.18
CA ASP A 1001 17.53 -12.84 -14.44
C ASP A 1001 18.84 -12.47 -13.73
N GLU A 1002 19.09 -11.19 -13.48
CA GLU A 1002 20.26 -10.71 -12.75
C GLU A 1002 20.20 -10.95 -11.25
N TYR A 1003 19.04 -11.23 -10.71
CA TYR A 1003 18.81 -11.51 -9.28
C TYR A 1003 18.50 -12.99 -8.99
N ILE A 1004 18.66 -13.85 -10.00
CA ILE A 1004 18.54 -15.30 -9.86
C ILE A 1004 19.93 -15.90 -9.59
N THR A 1005 20.03 -16.76 -8.58
CA THR A 1005 21.23 -17.54 -8.30
C THR A 1005 21.37 -18.68 -9.32
N LYS A 1006 22.06 -18.42 -10.43
CA LYS A 1006 22.15 -19.33 -11.58
C LYS A 1006 22.81 -20.66 -11.23
N ASN A 1007 22.46 -21.71 -11.97
CA ASN A 1007 23.15 -23.01 -11.94
C ASN A 1007 24.51 -22.88 -12.66
N GLU A 1008 25.53 -22.59 -11.88
CA GLU A 1008 26.94 -22.41 -12.33
C GLU A 1008 27.88 -22.98 -11.26
N ASP A 1009 29.18 -23.08 -11.54
CA ASP A 1009 30.17 -23.44 -10.53
C ASP A 1009 30.09 -22.47 -9.35
N LYS A 1010 29.94 -22.99 -8.13
CA LYS A 1010 29.85 -22.19 -6.91
C LYS A 1010 30.88 -22.58 -5.89
N HIS A 1011 31.43 -21.57 -5.24
CA HIS A 1011 32.32 -21.70 -4.09
C HIS A 1011 31.83 -20.75 -3.00
N PHE A 1012 31.58 -21.26 -1.80
CA PHE A 1012 31.25 -20.47 -0.62
C PHE A 1012 32.18 -20.81 0.53
N SER A 1013 32.88 -19.79 1.05
CA SER A 1013 33.82 -19.91 2.15
C SER A 1013 33.42 -18.97 3.30
N PHE A 1014 33.25 -19.54 4.47
CA PHE A 1014 32.97 -18.81 5.69
C PHE A 1014 33.63 -19.47 6.90
N GLU A 1015 33.67 -18.79 8.01
CA GLU A 1015 34.20 -19.27 9.29
C GLU A 1015 33.14 -19.14 10.38
N PHE A 1016 33.07 -20.08 11.29
CA PHE A 1016 32.33 -19.93 12.52
C PHE A 1016 33.18 -20.20 13.75
N LYS A 1017 32.86 -19.50 14.83
CA LYS A 1017 33.56 -19.59 16.11
C LYS A 1017 32.61 -19.37 17.28
N GLY A 1018 32.79 -20.09 18.37
CA GLY A 1018 32.13 -19.83 19.64
C GLY A 1018 32.59 -18.50 20.27
N ILE A 1019 31.71 -17.82 20.92
CA ILE A 1019 31.95 -16.52 21.61
C ILE A 1019 31.37 -16.57 23.01
#